data_7e08c4bf9b1e3a5c6eb393aeecc11d2c
#
_entry.id   7e08c4bf9b1e3a5c6eb393aeecc11d2c
#
_cell.length_a   1.000
_cell.length_b   1.000
_cell.length_c   1.000
_cell.angle_alpha   90.00
_cell.angle_beta   90.00
_cell.angle_gamma   90.00
#
_symmetry.space_group_name_H-M   'P 1'
#
loop_
_entity.id
_entity.type
_entity.pdbx_description
1 polymer ?
#
loop_
_entity_poly.entity_id
_entity_poly.type
_entity_poly.pdbx_seq_one_letter_code
_entity_poly.pdbx_strand_id
1 'polypeptide(L)'
;MRSITAIVCLLIAGATTVQAQQNPYDVALIPKDLLSYSSAVVRDKEVSIDVKDLENTVYHIKEVVTILNKNGDNMAHIVVNHDKNISIKNIKGIVYNSFGIQTSKFSESNFEDINTTDGFSLFEDVKIKRYTPEVTDYPYTIEYEYEQRIKGSLIFPDWRPNAETGVSVEKSSYTFICNPDFNIRYKEINIPTTVNITTDKNGLKTYTWQLSNLKAVKYEPFSPNPENYLSIVKIAPEKFSYYGIDGSFTNWNELGKWEYDNLIANRQELSDETINRVKEMTGGINDPKLKAKKIYEYMQGRTHYVSVQVGIGGYQPFLASDVDKLNYGDCKALVNYTQSLLKAVDIESYYCVVEGNQRKISLLADFSSMNQGNHIILCLPFKNDTTWCDCTSQTIPFGYLGSFTDDRNVLACTPNGGKLLHTPKYSTQNNLQHRSANFNIDEQGELTGDMITNFTGVNYTDREGIIHESPSERVKIMQEIYRINNMNIEKLEFKQDKSLQPVTTESIKIKAPEFASVDNGKIYFLLNPVNRILVTPKIIYNRATDVYINEGIIEEDEISYTLPAGYHLENKPEHRNIERPFGKYIATMKIEGNQLIYNRKFELINGTYSKDTYQDLVDFYQSVVDADSHNVILAKNN
;
A
#
# COMPACT_ATOMS: atom_id res chain seq x y z
N MET A 1 -72.73 4.55 -77.36
CA MET A 1 -72.62 4.38 -75.93
C MET A 1 -71.18 4.02 -75.58
N ARG A 2 -70.46 4.95 -75.07
CA ARG A 2 -69.00 4.77 -74.72
C ARG A 2 -68.88 4.58 -73.22
N SER A 3 -68.35 3.42 -72.84
CA SER A 3 -68.02 3.11 -71.45
C SER A 3 -66.66 3.73 -71.07
N ILE A 4 -66.62 4.54 -70.04
CA ILE A 4 -65.42 5.11 -69.50
C ILE A 4 -64.98 4.21 -68.33
N THR A 5 -63.82 3.55 -68.44
CA THR A 5 -63.20 2.74 -67.44
C THR A 5 -62.23 3.64 -66.65
N ALA A 6 -62.55 3.90 -65.38
CA ALA A 6 -61.67 4.65 -64.45
C ALA A 6 -60.61 3.71 -63.85
N ILE A 7 -59.34 4.01 -64.10
CA ILE A 7 -58.19 3.33 -63.44
C ILE A 7 -57.87 4.08 -62.15
N VAL A 8 -58.06 3.42 -60.99
CA VAL A 8 -57.64 3.91 -59.73
C VAL A 8 -56.20 3.41 -59.44
N CYS A 9 -55.23 4.31 -59.49
CA CYS A 9 -53.84 4.02 -59.07
C CYS A 9 -53.75 4.12 -57.56
N LEU A 10 -53.60 2.98 -56.85
CA LEU A 10 -53.26 2.91 -55.45
C LEU A 10 -51.75 3.17 -55.30
N LEU A 11 -51.37 4.33 -54.80
CA LEU A 11 -50.02 4.63 -54.33
C LEU A 11 -49.83 3.98 -52.95
N ILE A 12 -49.17 2.81 -52.88
CA ILE A 12 -48.68 2.21 -51.66
C ILE A 12 -47.39 2.95 -51.28
N ALA A 13 -47.46 3.93 -50.36
CA ALA A 13 -46.30 4.51 -49.72
C ALA A 13 -45.72 3.48 -48.74
N GLY A 14 -44.70 2.75 -49.21
CA GLY A 14 -43.91 1.90 -48.34
C GLY A 14 -43.08 2.78 -47.37
N ALA A 15 -43.54 2.92 -46.15
CA ALA A 15 -42.73 3.47 -45.06
C ALA A 15 -41.63 2.45 -44.73
N THR A 16 -40.48 2.60 -45.37
CA THR A 16 -39.26 1.93 -44.89
C THR A 16 -38.88 2.57 -43.55
N THR A 17 -39.20 1.90 -42.48
CA THR A 17 -38.60 2.22 -41.16
C THR A 17 -37.10 1.95 -41.30
N VAL A 18 -36.32 3.01 -41.50
CA VAL A 18 -34.89 2.98 -41.31
C VAL A 18 -34.70 2.81 -39.78
N GLN A 19 -34.53 1.58 -39.33
CA GLN A 19 -34.00 1.33 -38.02
C GLN A 19 -32.59 1.91 -38.06
N ALA A 20 -32.41 3.07 -37.43
CA ALA A 20 -31.08 3.62 -37.20
C ALA A 20 -30.32 2.53 -36.42
N GLN A 21 -29.30 1.98 -37.02
CA GLN A 21 -28.42 1.02 -36.35
C GLN A 21 -27.78 1.76 -35.19
N GLN A 22 -28.25 1.47 -33.99
CA GLN A 22 -27.78 2.11 -32.79
C GLN A 22 -26.31 1.72 -32.62
N ASN A 23 -25.42 2.72 -32.52
CA ASN A 23 -24.00 2.46 -32.32
C ASN A 23 -23.77 1.74 -30.98
N PRO A 24 -23.00 0.65 -30.93
CA PRO A 24 -22.83 -0.15 -29.71
C PRO A 24 -22.23 0.64 -28.55
N TYR A 25 -21.52 1.72 -28.84
CA TYR A 25 -20.87 2.57 -27.84
C TYR A 25 -21.60 3.89 -27.57
N ASP A 26 -22.86 4.02 -27.99
CA ASP A 26 -23.72 5.12 -27.56
C ASP A 26 -23.85 5.07 -26.02
N VAL A 27 -23.54 6.19 -25.37
CA VAL A 27 -23.58 6.32 -23.91
C VAL A 27 -24.98 6.11 -23.33
N ALA A 28 -26.03 6.41 -24.11
CA ALA A 28 -27.41 6.16 -23.73
C ALA A 28 -27.73 4.66 -23.52
N LEU A 29 -26.92 3.75 -24.04
CA LEU A 29 -27.04 2.30 -23.85
C LEU A 29 -26.48 1.80 -22.53
N ILE A 30 -25.74 2.61 -21.79
CA ILE A 30 -25.20 2.21 -20.49
C ILE A 30 -26.33 1.98 -19.50
N PRO A 31 -26.41 0.81 -18.85
CA PRO A 31 -27.40 0.56 -17.82
C PRO A 31 -27.34 1.63 -16.72
N LYS A 32 -28.51 2.20 -16.37
CA LYS A 32 -28.59 3.31 -15.40
C LYS A 32 -27.95 2.98 -14.05
N ASP A 33 -28.00 1.73 -13.62
CA ASP A 33 -27.41 1.26 -12.36
C ASP A 33 -25.89 1.36 -12.36
N LEU A 34 -25.24 1.34 -13.54
CA LEU A 34 -23.79 1.48 -13.68
C LEU A 34 -23.34 2.93 -13.70
N LEU A 35 -24.25 3.89 -13.87
CA LEU A 35 -23.93 5.32 -13.84
C LEU A 35 -23.81 5.88 -12.41
N SER A 36 -24.38 5.17 -11.43
CA SER A 36 -24.37 5.63 -10.03
C SER A 36 -22.97 5.59 -9.46
N TYR A 37 -22.44 6.73 -8.98
CA TYR A 37 -21.09 6.92 -8.42
C TYR A 37 -19.94 6.63 -9.40
N SER A 38 -20.25 6.48 -10.69
CA SER A 38 -19.24 6.20 -11.71
C SER A 38 -18.70 7.50 -12.33
N SER A 39 -17.40 7.58 -12.47
CA SER A 39 -16.69 8.57 -13.28
C SER A 39 -16.31 7.99 -14.65
N ALA A 40 -16.22 6.68 -14.74
CA ALA A 40 -16.03 5.92 -15.98
C ALA A 40 -16.77 4.58 -15.95
N VAL A 41 -17.05 4.00 -17.11
CA VAL A 41 -17.68 2.69 -17.27
C VAL A 41 -16.84 1.84 -18.24
N VAL A 42 -16.30 0.73 -17.76
CA VAL A 42 -15.72 -0.30 -18.62
C VAL A 42 -16.87 -1.01 -19.32
N ARG A 43 -17.03 -0.77 -20.64
CA ARG A 43 -18.09 -1.35 -21.46
C ARG A 43 -17.81 -2.82 -21.77
N ASP A 44 -16.56 -3.13 -22.11
CA ASP A 44 -16.09 -4.48 -22.36
C ASP A 44 -14.57 -4.54 -22.09
N LYS A 45 -14.15 -5.51 -21.29
CA LYS A 45 -12.74 -5.81 -21.06
C LYS A 45 -12.49 -7.29 -21.28
N GLU A 46 -11.70 -7.61 -22.27
CA GLU A 46 -11.30 -8.97 -22.58
C GLU A 46 -9.79 -9.12 -22.37
N VAL A 47 -9.41 -10.05 -21.51
CA VAL A 47 -8.02 -10.47 -21.34
C VAL A 47 -7.93 -11.94 -21.69
N SER A 48 -7.11 -12.28 -22.69
CA SER A 48 -6.85 -13.65 -23.08
C SER A 48 -5.37 -13.96 -22.98
N ILE A 49 -5.04 -15.03 -22.27
CA ILE A 49 -3.68 -15.54 -22.10
C ILE A 49 -3.60 -16.89 -22.81
N ASP A 50 -2.69 -17.00 -23.76
CA ASP A 50 -2.47 -18.19 -24.56
C ASP A 50 -1.04 -18.71 -24.37
N VAL A 51 -0.87 -19.77 -23.58
CA VAL A 51 0.41 -20.42 -23.31
C VAL A 51 0.70 -21.42 -24.43
N LYS A 52 1.59 -21.01 -25.34
CA LYS A 52 2.01 -21.84 -26.49
C LYS A 52 2.95 -22.96 -26.07
N ASP A 53 3.89 -22.63 -25.18
CA ASP A 53 4.84 -23.53 -24.52
C ASP A 53 5.40 -22.86 -23.27
N LEU A 54 6.38 -23.48 -22.60
CA LEU A 54 6.95 -22.95 -21.34
C LEU A 54 7.67 -21.60 -21.51
N GLU A 55 8.15 -21.29 -22.71
CA GLU A 55 8.91 -20.08 -22.99
C GLU A 55 8.12 -19.02 -23.80
N ASN A 56 6.91 -19.36 -24.26
CA ASN A 56 6.13 -18.51 -25.14
C ASN A 56 4.69 -18.38 -24.65
N THR A 57 4.37 -17.22 -24.11
CA THR A 57 3.01 -16.85 -23.71
C THR A 57 2.57 -15.60 -24.48
N VAL A 58 1.34 -15.60 -24.97
CA VAL A 58 0.74 -14.48 -25.73
C VAL A 58 -0.45 -13.95 -24.95
N TYR A 59 -0.44 -12.65 -24.66
CA TYR A 59 -1.56 -11.94 -24.04
C TYR A 59 -2.26 -11.10 -25.09
N HIS A 60 -3.58 -11.25 -25.20
CA HIS A 60 -4.43 -10.36 -25.98
C HIS A 60 -5.31 -9.58 -25.04
N ILE A 61 -5.20 -8.27 -25.10
CA ILE A 61 -5.97 -7.35 -24.27
C ILE A 61 -6.83 -6.47 -25.20
N LYS A 62 -8.12 -6.44 -24.91
CA LYS A 62 -9.06 -5.49 -25.50
C LYS A 62 -9.82 -4.80 -24.37
N GLU A 63 -9.91 -3.48 -24.43
CA GLU A 63 -10.68 -2.71 -23.46
C GLU A 63 -11.48 -1.61 -24.16
N VAL A 64 -12.73 -1.48 -23.74
CA VAL A 64 -13.64 -0.41 -24.16
C VAL A 64 -14.10 0.29 -22.89
N VAL A 65 -13.75 1.55 -22.76
CA VAL A 65 -14.08 2.35 -21.59
C VAL A 65 -14.74 3.67 -21.99
N THR A 66 -15.87 3.99 -21.36
CA THR A 66 -16.54 5.28 -21.48
C THR A 66 -16.14 6.16 -20.32
N ILE A 67 -15.55 7.33 -20.60
CA ILE A 67 -15.20 8.35 -19.63
C ILE A 67 -16.39 9.29 -19.49
N LEU A 68 -17.01 9.32 -18.30
CA LEU A 68 -18.24 10.07 -18.06
C LEU A 68 -18.00 11.53 -17.71
N ASN A 69 -16.89 11.80 -17.04
CA ASN A 69 -16.49 13.14 -16.59
C ASN A 69 -14.99 13.17 -16.25
N LYS A 70 -14.46 14.34 -15.91
CA LYS A 70 -13.04 14.57 -15.62
C LYS A 70 -12.46 13.67 -14.52
N ASN A 71 -13.24 13.23 -13.54
CA ASN A 71 -12.75 12.32 -12.49
C ASN A 71 -12.43 10.92 -13.04
N GLY A 72 -12.90 10.59 -14.25
CA GLY A 72 -12.61 9.34 -14.92
C GLY A 72 -11.40 9.39 -15.86
N ASP A 73 -10.72 10.52 -16.00
CA ASP A 73 -9.61 10.71 -16.95
C ASP A 73 -8.46 9.71 -16.78
N ASN A 74 -8.25 9.22 -15.55
CA ASN A 74 -7.26 8.17 -15.30
C ASN A 74 -7.51 6.90 -16.15
N MET A 75 -8.77 6.59 -16.47
CA MET A 75 -9.13 5.44 -17.30
C MET A 75 -8.86 5.66 -18.80
N ALA A 76 -8.53 6.89 -19.20
CA ALA A 76 -8.15 7.23 -20.57
C ALA A 76 -6.64 7.07 -20.83
N HIS A 77 -5.83 6.88 -19.77
CA HIS A 77 -4.40 6.68 -19.89
C HIS A 77 -4.08 5.23 -20.26
N ILE A 78 -3.66 5.01 -21.49
CA ILE A 78 -3.24 3.69 -21.96
C ILE A 78 -1.74 3.54 -21.68
N VAL A 79 -1.39 2.59 -20.82
CA VAL A 79 0.00 2.30 -20.43
C VAL A 79 0.26 0.81 -20.61
N VAL A 80 1.28 0.49 -21.41
CA VAL A 80 1.65 -0.90 -21.70
C VAL A 80 3.13 -1.09 -21.43
N ASN A 81 3.45 -1.96 -20.47
CA ASN A 81 4.82 -2.29 -20.08
C ASN A 81 5.48 -3.20 -21.13
N HIS A 82 6.77 -3.00 -21.35
CA HIS A 82 7.61 -3.90 -22.16
C HIS A 82 9.07 -3.89 -21.69
N ASP A 83 9.79 -4.94 -22.02
CA ASP A 83 11.21 -5.10 -21.73
C ASP A 83 11.85 -6.07 -22.76
N LYS A 84 13.03 -6.63 -22.46
CA LYS A 84 13.71 -7.61 -23.33
C LYS A 84 12.97 -8.95 -23.47
N ASN A 85 12.09 -9.28 -22.49
CA ASN A 85 11.30 -10.51 -22.47
C ASN A 85 9.84 -10.28 -22.85
N ILE A 86 9.39 -9.03 -22.82
CA ILE A 86 8.01 -8.63 -23.13
C ILE A 86 8.02 -7.71 -24.34
N SER A 87 7.48 -8.15 -25.46
CA SER A 87 7.33 -7.34 -26.66
C SER A 87 5.86 -7.02 -26.93
N ILE A 88 5.59 -5.79 -27.38
CA ILE A 88 4.24 -5.32 -27.73
C ILE A 88 4.05 -5.46 -29.25
N LYS A 89 2.85 -5.87 -29.65
CA LYS A 89 2.43 -5.98 -31.06
C LYS A 89 1.02 -5.46 -31.22
N ASN A 90 0.73 -4.97 -32.43
CA ASN A 90 -0.62 -4.67 -32.90
C ASN A 90 -1.42 -3.68 -32.04
N ILE A 91 -0.74 -2.74 -31.36
CA ILE A 91 -1.43 -1.75 -30.54
C ILE A 91 -2.18 -0.74 -31.44
N LYS A 92 -3.48 -0.61 -31.22
CA LYS A 92 -4.37 0.29 -31.94
C LYS A 92 -5.61 0.62 -31.13
N GLY A 93 -6.31 1.69 -31.49
CA GLY A 93 -7.57 2.04 -30.87
C GLY A 93 -8.36 3.11 -31.61
N ILE A 94 -9.55 3.35 -31.12
CA ILE A 94 -10.55 4.26 -31.69
C ILE A 94 -11.17 5.07 -30.56
N VAL A 95 -11.42 6.34 -30.81
CA VAL A 95 -12.17 7.22 -29.91
C VAL A 95 -13.53 7.51 -30.50
N TYR A 96 -14.56 7.44 -29.67
CA TYR A 96 -15.95 7.71 -30.04
C TYR A 96 -16.51 8.85 -29.17
N ASN A 97 -17.38 9.66 -29.75
CA ASN A 97 -18.16 10.65 -29.00
C ASN A 97 -19.30 10.00 -28.19
N SER A 98 -20.09 10.82 -27.51
CA SER A 98 -21.23 10.38 -26.70
C SER A 98 -22.29 9.57 -27.45
N PHE A 99 -22.40 9.70 -28.77
CA PHE A 99 -23.32 8.95 -29.63
C PHE A 99 -22.71 7.68 -30.23
N GLY A 100 -21.50 7.29 -29.81
CA GLY A 100 -20.78 6.15 -30.36
C GLY A 100 -20.25 6.37 -31.77
N ILE A 101 -20.17 7.62 -32.23
CA ILE A 101 -19.62 7.97 -33.55
C ILE A 101 -18.10 8.14 -33.40
N GLN A 102 -17.34 7.45 -34.27
CA GLN A 102 -15.89 7.55 -34.30
C GLN A 102 -15.44 9.00 -34.57
N THR A 103 -14.54 9.51 -33.72
CA THR A 103 -13.94 10.83 -33.85
C THR A 103 -12.48 10.77 -34.29
N SER A 104 -11.72 9.80 -33.76
CA SER A 104 -10.32 9.61 -34.11
C SER A 104 -9.90 8.14 -34.03
N LYS A 105 -8.71 7.85 -34.56
CA LYS A 105 -8.02 6.56 -34.44
C LYS A 105 -6.58 6.80 -34.02
N PHE A 106 -6.02 5.82 -33.32
CA PHE A 106 -4.62 5.82 -32.93
C PHE A 106 -4.00 4.44 -33.12
N SER A 107 -2.69 4.40 -33.22
CA SER A 107 -1.89 3.19 -33.40
C SER A 107 -0.59 3.32 -32.62
N GLU A 108 0.29 2.34 -32.70
CA GLU A 108 1.58 2.33 -32.01
C GLU A 108 2.40 3.61 -32.22
N SER A 109 2.31 4.24 -33.40
CA SER A 109 3.05 5.48 -33.71
C SER A 109 2.62 6.71 -32.89
N ASN A 110 1.47 6.65 -32.22
CA ASN A 110 0.97 7.72 -31.35
C ASN A 110 1.48 7.57 -29.91
N PHE A 111 2.05 6.41 -29.56
CA PHE A 111 2.53 6.15 -28.21
C PHE A 111 3.95 6.70 -28.00
N GLU A 112 4.14 7.31 -26.86
CA GLU A 112 5.47 7.63 -26.35
C GLU A 112 6.10 6.39 -25.74
N ASP A 113 7.36 6.09 -26.09
CA ASP A 113 8.15 5.00 -25.50
C ASP A 113 9.12 5.60 -24.49
N ILE A 114 8.89 5.32 -23.20
CA ILE A 114 9.56 5.99 -22.10
C ILE A 114 10.22 4.95 -21.20
N ASN A 115 11.45 5.21 -20.77
CA ASN A 115 12.04 4.46 -19.66
C ASN A 115 11.27 4.82 -18.40
N THR A 116 10.76 3.82 -17.69
CA THR A 116 10.19 4.07 -16.37
C THR A 116 11.33 4.34 -15.40
N THR A 117 11.18 5.40 -14.62
CA THR A 117 11.86 5.52 -13.35
C THR A 117 10.74 5.59 -12.31
N ASP A 118 10.63 4.57 -11.49
CA ASP A 118 9.68 4.57 -10.38
C ASP A 118 10.05 5.61 -9.30
N GLY A 119 11.13 6.38 -9.55
CA GLY A 119 11.71 7.36 -8.63
C GLY A 119 12.47 6.71 -7.47
N PHE A 120 12.53 5.39 -7.45
CA PHE A 120 13.09 4.58 -6.36
C PHE A 120 14.20 3.63 -6.86
N SER A 121 14.06 3.04 -8.07
CA SER A 121 15.05 2.14 -8.66
C SER A 121 16.07 2.90 -9.51
N LEU A 122 17.36 2.65 -9.28
CA LEU A 122 18.43 3.24 -10.08
C LEU A 122 18.60 2.56 -11.44
N PHE A 123 18.24 1.28 -11.52
CA PHE A 123 18.38 0.48 -12.73
C PHE A 123 17.11 -0.34 -12.98
N GLU A 124 16.38 0.04 -14.02
CA GLU A 124 15.24 -0.69 -14.54
C GLU A 124 15.41 -0.90 -16.04
N ASP A 125 15.05 -2.09 -16.54
CA ASP A 125 14.95 -2.35 -17.98
C ASP A 125 13.52 -2.31 -18.51
N VAL A 126 12.57 -2.07 -17.62
CA VAL A 126 11.15 -1.90 -17.98
C VAL A 126 10.95 -0.54 -18.65
N LYS A 127 10.29 -0.59 -19.79
CA LYS A 127 9.81 0.59 -20.54
C LYS A 127 8.30 0.57 -20.59
N ILE A 128 7.72 1.71 -20.79
CA ILE A 128 6.29 1.84 -21.04
C ILE A 128 6.02 2.53 -22.38
N LYS A 129 5.05 1.99 -23.11
CA LYS A 129 4.36 2.75 -24.14
C LYS A 129 3.15 3.40 -23.50
N ARG A 130 3.05 4.73 -23.58
CA ARG A 130 1.91 5.48 -23.05
C ARG A 130 1.25 6.33 -24.13
N TYR A 131 -0.06 6.42 -24.04
CA TYR A 131 -0.87 7.28 -24.88
C TYR A 131 -2.13 7.71 -24.14
N THR A 132 -2.52 8.97 -24.29
CA THR A 132 -3.79 9.51 -23.80
C THR A 132 -4.44 10.26 -24.95
N PRO A 133 -5.65 9.88 -25.37
CA PRO A 133 -6.37 10.63 -26.40
C PRO A 133 -6.67 12.07 -25.94
N GLU A 134 -6.45 13.03 -26.82
CA GLU A 134 -6.85 14.42 -26.58
C GLU A 134 -8.35 14.57 -26.86
N VAL A 135 -9.16 14.60 -25.79
CA VAL A 135 -10.61 14.78 -25.84
C VAL A 135 -11.01 15.88 -24.88
N THR A 136 -11.85 16.80 -25.33
CA THR A 136 -12.32 17.94 -24.56
C THR A 136 -13.75 17.80 -24.04
N ASP A 137 -14.55 16.95 -24.70
CA ASP A 137 -15.98 16.83 -24.43
C ASP A 137 -16.32 15.48 -23.79
N TYR A 138 -17.04 15.52 -22.69
CA TYR A 138 -17.55 14.32 -21.99
C TYR A 138 -19.06 14.14 -22.28
N PRO A 139 -19.55 12.90 -22.25
CA PRO A 139 -18.80 11.65 -22.19
C PRO A 139 -18.21 11.25 -23.54
N TYR A 140 -17.14 10.45 -23.51
CA TYR A 140 -16.54 9.84 -24.70
C TYR A 140 -16.11 8.40 -24.42
N THR A 141 -15.92 7.59 -25.46
CA THR A 141 -15.54 6.18 -25.33
C THR A 141 -14.21 5.94 -26.06
N ILE A 142 -13.34 5.17 -25.42
CA ILE A 142 -12.09 4.70 -26.00
C ILE A 142 -12.19 3.19 -26.12
N GLU A 143 -11.90 2.66 -27.30
CA GLU A 143 -11.66 1.24 -27.55
C GLU A 143 -10.21 1.07 -27.96
N TYR A 144 -9.51 0.13 -27.32
CA TYR A 144 -8.16 -0.22 -27.73
C TYR A 144 -7.89 -1.70 -27.54
N GLU A 145 -6.92 -2.19 -28.31
CA GLU A 145 -6.43 -3.56 -28.21
C GLU A 145 -4.93 -3.62 -28.48
N TYR A 146 -4.28 -4.61 -27.87
CA TYR A 146 -2.87 -4.93 -28.13
C TYR A 146 -2.56 -6.38 -27.81
N GLU A 147 -1.41 -6.85 -28.32
CA GLU A 147 -0.82 -8.15 -28.01
C GLU A 147 0.51 -7.95 -27.29
N GLN A 148 0.74 -8.70 -26.20
CA GLN A 148 2.06 -8.84 -25.59
C GLN A 148 2.54 -10.26 -25.78
N ARG A 149 3.81 -10.42 -26.17
CA ARG A 149 4.50 -11.72 -26.23
C ARG A 149 5.55 -11.76 -25.13
N ILE A 150 5.43 -12.76 -24.27
CA ILE A 150 6.21 -12.90 -23.07
C ILE A 150 7.05 -14.17 -23.18
N LYS A 151 8.34 -14.06 -22.89
CA LYS A 151 9.25 -15.21 -22.77
C LYS A 151 9.16 -15.76 -21.35
N GLY A 152 8.49 -16.90 -21.21
CA GLY A 152 8.29 -17.58 -19.93
C GLY A 152 6.82 -17.76 -19.58
N SER A 153 6.60 -18.51 -18.51
CA SER A 153 5.27 -18.94 -18.09
C SER A 153 5.12 -19.09 -16.56
N LEU A 154 5.97 -18.39 -15.78
CA LEU A 154 5.94 -18.47 -14.31
C LEU A 154 4.86 -17.58 -13.69
N ILE A 155 4.67 -16.38 -14.24
CA ILE A 155 3.84 -15.33 -13.64
C ILE A 155 2.73 -14.95 -14.59
N PHE A 156 1.50 -15.02 -14.10
CA PHE A 156 0.30 -14.55 -14.80
C PHE A 156 -0.38 -13.44 -14.00
N PRO A 157 -0.93 -12.40 -14.66
CA PRO A 157 -1.62 -11.32 -13.96
C PRO A 157 -2.90 -11.84 -13.30
N ASP A 158 -3.18 -11.34 -12.11
CA ASP A 158 -4.48 -11.53 -11.47
C ASP A 158 -5.58 -10.86 -12.29
N TRP A 159 -6.71 -11.54 -12.49
CA TRP A 159 -7.89 -10.88 -13.03
C TRP A 159 -8.67 -10.19 -11.92
N ARG A 160 -8.81 -8.88 -12.05
CA ARG A 160 -9.53 -8.00 -11.13
C ARG A 160 -10.52 -7.18 -11.95
N PRO A 161 -11.73 -7.69 -12.20
CA PRO A 161 -12.66 -7.07 -13.14
C PRO A 161 -13.12 -5.67 -12.73
N ASN A 162 -13.18 -5.38 -11.42
CA ASN A 162 -13.64 -4.10 -10.85
C ASN A 162 -12.70 -3.62 -9.76
N ALA A 163 -11.45 -3.30 -10.12
CA ALA A 163 -10.42 -2.88 -9.17
C ALA A 163 -10.44 -1.38 -8.87
N GLU A 164 -10.94 -0.56 -9.80
CA GLU A 164 -10.82 0.89 -9.74
C GLU A 164 -12.00 1.53 -9.02
N THR A 165 -11.69 2.42 -8.07
CA THR A 165 -12.71 3.20 -7.35
C THR A 165 -13.40 4.19 -8.28
N GLY A 166 -14.74 4.24 -8.22
CA GLY A 166 -15.54 5.13 -9.07
C GLY A 166 -15.64 4.65 -10.52
N VAL A 167 -15.32 3.40 -10.80
CA VAL A 167 -15.46 2.77 -12.13
C VAL A 167 -16.42 1.60 -12.03
N SER A 168 -17.45 1.57 -12.87
CA SER A 168 -18.35 0.43 -13.03
C SER A 168 -17.96 -0.40 -14.24
N VAL A 169 -18.43 -1.65 -14.30
CA VAL A 169 -18.09 -2.58 -15.37
C VAL A 169 -19.35 -3.21 -15.95
N GLU A 170 -19.59 -2.98 -17.23
CA GLU A 170 -20.69 -3.62 -17.94
C GLU A 170 -20.38 -5.09 -18.23
N LYS A 171 -19.16 -5.37 -18.73
CA LYS A 171 -18.68 -6.73 -18.95
C LYS A 171 -17.16 -6.80 -18.81
N SER A 172 -16.68 -7.86 -18.17
CA SER A 172 -15.25 -8.22 -18.13
C SER A 172 -15.10 -9.72 -18.25
N SER A 173 -14.11 -10.19 -19.02
CA SER A 173 -13.79 -11.60 -19.19
C SER A 173 -12.29 -11.84 -19.09
N TYR A 174 -11.95 -13.02 -18.57
CA TYR A 174 -10.59 -13.52 -18.48
C TYR A 174 -10.53 -14.93 -19.01
N THR A 175 -9.75 -15.14 -20.07
CA THR A 175 -9.63 -16.41 -20.74
C THR A 175 -8.19 -16.91 -20.65
N PHE A 176 -8.01 -18.14 -20.20
CA PHE A 176 -6.71 -18.80 -20.16
C PHE A 176 -6.72 -20.03 -21.06
N ILE A 177 -5.80 -20.06 -22.02
CA ILE A 177 -5.71 -21.10 -23.04
C ILE A 177 -4.36 -21.80 -22.88
N CYS A 178 -4.34 -23.11 -22.87
CA CYS A 178 -3.10 -23.86 -22.75
C CYS A 178 -3.17 -25.24 -23.42
N ASN A 179 -2.01 -25.77 -23.77
CA ASN A 179 -1.85 -27.12 -24.29
C ASN A 179 -2.26 -28.20 -23.26
N PRO A 180 -2.61 -29.42 -23.70
CA PRO A 180 -3.03 -30.51 -22.82
C PRO A 180 -2.07 -30.82 -21.68
N ASP A 181 -0.77 -30.70 -21.91
CA ASP A 181 0.30 -31.00 -20.97
C ASP A 181 0.66 -29.84 -20.02
N PHE A 182 0.08 -28.66 -20.27
CA PHE A 182 0.26 -27.50 -19.41
C PHE A 182 -0.86 -27.44 -18.38
N ASN A 183 -0.53 -27.65 -17.11
CA ASN A 183 -1.49 -27.61 -16.02
C ASN A 183 -1.36 -26.32 -15.23
N ILE A 184 -2.51 -25.80 -14.80
CA ILE A 184 -2.60 -24.63 -13.93
C ILE A 184 -3.35 -24.98 -12.65
N ARG A 185 -3.04 -24.24 -11.60
CA ARG A 185 -3.86 -24.07 -10.41
C ARG A 185 -4.47 -22.68 -10.46
N TYR A 186 -5.70 -22.52 -10.03
CA TYR A 186 -6.34 -21.21 -9.92
C TYR A 186 -7.05 -21.07 -8.59
N LYS A 187 -7.17 -19.83 -8.13
CA LYS A 187 -7.92 -19.48 -6.93
C LYS A 187 -8.90 -18.37 -7.26
N GLU A 188 -10.17 -18.66 -7.00
CA GLU A 188 -11.28 -17.73 -7.11
C GLU A 188 -11.55 -17.10 -5.75
N ILE A 189 -11.55 -15.78 -5.68
CA ILE A 189 -11.86 -14.99 -4.49
C ILE A 189 -13.06 -14.12 -4.84
N ASN A 190 -14.15 -14.26 -4.07
CA ASN A 190 -15.40 -13.51 -4.27
C ASN A 190 -15.95 -13.56 -5.72
N ILE A 191 -15.74 -14.67 -6.42
CA ILE A 191 -16.29 -14.90 -7.76
C ILE A 191 -17.65 -15.59 -7.62
N PRO A 192 -18.76 -14.95 -8.08
CA PRO A 192 -20.10 -15.50 -7.91
C PRO A 192 -20.46 -16.58 -8.95
N THR A 193 -19.65 -16.77 -9.97
CA THR A 193 -19.89 -17.68 -11.09
C THR A 193 -18.81 -18.78 -11.14
N THR A 194 -19.14 -19.94 -11.65
CA THR A 194 -18.16 -21.01 -11.87
C THR A 194 -17.36 -20.76 -13.15
N VAL A 195 -16.07 -21.11 -13.14
CA VAL A 195 -15.24 -21.12 -14.35
C VAL A 195 -15.85 -22.03 -15.42
N ASN A 196 -15.88 -21.57 -16.66
CA ASN A 196 -16.25 -22.41 -17.81
C ASN A 196 -14.98 -23.02 -18.40
N ILE A 197 -14.89 -24.35 -18.38
CA ILE A 197 -13.74 -25.10 -18.88
C ILE A 197 -14.17 -25.89 -20.11
N THR A 198 -13.50 -25.66 -21.24
CA THR A 198 -13.73 -26.38 -22.48
C THR A 198 -12.44 -26.99 -23.00
N THR A 199 -12.55 -28.05 -23.76
CA THR A 199 -11.42 -28.71 -24.44
C THR A 199 -11.78 -28.90 -25.90
N ASP A 200 -10.92 -28.41 -26.78
CA ASP A 200 -11.15 -28.58 -28.22
C ASP A 200 -10.75 -29.99 -28.71
N LYS A 201 -10.98 -30.24 -30.01
CA LYS A 201 -10.65 -31.53 -30.66
C LYS A 201 -9.15 -31.88 -30.65
N ASN A 202 -8.28 -30.90 -30.43
CA ASN A 202 -6.82 -31.06 -30.35
C ASN A 202 -6.35 -31.21 -28.88
N GLY A 203 -7.27 -31.19 -27.92
CA GLY A 203 -6.99 -31.26 -26.49
C GLY A 203 -6.65 -29.89 -25.86
N LEU A 204 -6.70 -28.78 -26.62
CA LEU A 204 -6.43 -27.45 -26.10
C LEU A 204 -7.46 -27.07 -25.04
N LYS A 205 -7.00 -26.79 -23.82
CA LYS A 205 -7.84 -26.42 -22.68
C LYS A 205 -8.08 -24.92 -22.66
N THR A 206 -9.32 -24.51 -22.44
CA THR A 206 -9.70 -23.09 -22.29
C THR A 206 -10.50 -22.92 -21.01
N TYR A 207 -10.01 -22.05 -20.13
CA TYR A 207 -10.68 -21.62 -18.89
C TYR A 207 -11.21 -20.22 -19.10
N THR A 208 -12.49 -19.97 -18.81
CA THR A 208 -13.10 -18.65 -19.01
C THR A 208 -13.87 -18.23 -17.77
N TRP A 209 -13.53 -17.05 -17.24
CA TRP A 209 -14.26 -16.32 -16.21
C TRP A 209 -14.89 -15.09 -16.84
N GLN A 210 -16.12 -14.81 -16.46
CA GLN A 210 -16.82 -13.62 -16.95
C GLN A 210 -17.72 -13.06 -15.85
N LEU A 211 -17.67 -11.75 -15.66
CA LEU A 211 -18.59 -11.02 -14.81
C LEU A 211 -19.20 -9.84 -15.59
N SER A 212 -20.42 -9.46 -15.21
CA SER A 212 -21.15 -8.38 -15.85
C SER A 212 -21.91 -7.54 -14.83
N ASN A 213 -22.23 -6.30 -15.20
CA ASN A 213 -23.05 -5.37 -14.39
C ASN A 213 -22.49 -5.13 -12.99
N LEU A 214 -21.16 -4.94 -12.87
CA LEU A 214 -20.50 -4.62 -11.62
C LEU A 214 -20.63 -3.11 -11.35
N LYS A 215 -21.27 -2.76 -10.23
CA LYS A 215 -21.40 -1.36 -9.81
C LYS A 215 -20.05 -0.78 -9.39
N ALA A 216 -19.90 0.54 -9.51
CA ALA A 216 -18.69 1.23 -9.08
C ALA A 216 -18.41 1.00 -7.60
N VAL A 217 -17.16 0.66 -7.30
CA VAL A 217 -16.66 0.58 -5.93
C VAL A 217 -16.53 2.00 -5.38
N LYS A 218 -17.11 2.24 -4.21
CA LYS A 218 -16.96 3.52 -3.51
C LYS A 218 -15.71 3.52 -2.65
N TYR A 219 -15.05 4.67 -2.57
CA TYR A 219 -14.06 4.85 -1.52
C TYR A 219 -14.76 4.96 -0.15
N GLU A 220 -14.45 4.06 0.73
CA GLU A 220 -14.94 4.05 2.10
C GLU A 220 -13.71 4.08 3.04
N PRO A 221 -13.55 5.11 3.90
CA PRO A 221 -12.48 5.12 4.89
C PRO A 221 -12.54 3.88 5.80
N PHE A 222 -11.39 3.40 6.25
CA PHE A 222 -11.30 2.18 7.06
C PHE A 222 -11.88 0.92 6.40
N SER A 223 -11.84 0.81 5.07
CA SER A 223 -12.18 -0.44 4.40
C SER A 223 -11.08 -1.48 4.61
N PRO A 224 -11.43 -2.76 4.67
CA PRO A 224 -10.47 -3.86 4.63
C PRO A 224 -9.62 -3.82 3.35
N ASN A 225 -8.64 -4.72 3.26
CA ASN A 225 -7.91 -4.92 2.02
C ASN A 225 -8.89 -5.25 0.87
N PRO A 226 -8.75 -4.62 -0.30
CA PRO A 226 -9.58 -4.91 -1.48
C PRO A 226 -9.70 -6.41 -1.80
N GLU A 227 -8.69 -7.22 -1.55
CA GLU A 227 -8.76 -8.67 -1.73
C GLU A 227 -9.81 -9.38 -0.86
N ASN A 228 -10.27 -8.74 0.22
CA ASN A 228 -11.30 -9.31 1.09
C ASN A 228 -12.72 -9.14 0.53
N TYR A 229 -12.96 -8.21 -0.40
CA TYR A 229 -14.31 -7.92 -0.90
C TYR A 229 -14.44 -7.80 -2.43
N LEU A 230 -13.33 -7.59 -3.16
CA LEU A 230 -13.35 -7.55 -4.62
C LEU A 230 -13.24 -8.97 -5.23
N SER A 231 -13.79 -9.12 -6.44
CA SER A 231 -13.65 -10.35 -7.22
C SER A 231 -12.26 -10.46 -7.81
N ILE A 232 -11.60 -11.60 -7.60
CA ILE A 232 -10.23 -11.84 -8.09
C ILE A 232 -10.10 -13.29 -8.56
N VAL A 233 -9.43 -13.51 -9.68
CA VAL A 233 -8.92 -14.82 -10.08
C VAL A 233 -7.41 -14.77 -10.13
N LYS A 234 -6.76 -15.67 -9.40
CA LYS A 234 -5.31 -15.88 -9.43
C LYS A 234 -5.00 -17.18 -10.16
N ILE A 235 -3.97 -17.17 -11.01
CA ILE A 235 -3.49 -18.36 -11.74
C ILE A 235 -2.02 -18.59 -11.44
N ALA A 236 -1.66 -19.85 -11.21
CA ALA A 236 -0.28 -20.30 -11.07
C ALA A 236 -0.05 -21.57 -11.90
N PRO A 237 1.06 -21.70 -12.63
CA PRO A 237 1.40 -22.90 -13.38
C PRO A 237 1.89 -24.01 -12.44
N GLU A 238 1.78 -25.27 -12.88
CA GLU A 238 2.47 -26.39 -12.21
C GLU A 238 3.90 -26.57 -12.75
N LYS A 239 4.10 -26.30 -14.05
CA LYS A 239 5.41 -26.31 -14.72
C LYS A 239 5.61 -25.00 -15.45
N PHE A 240 6.82 -24.49 -15.48
CA PHE A 240 7.13 -23.19 -16.06
C PHE A 240 8.57 -23.10 -16.54
N SER A 241 8.87 -22.11 -17.36
CA SER A 241 10.21 -21.60 -17.60
C SER A 241 10.28 -20.13 -17.20
N TYR A 242 11.39 -19.73 -16.60
CA TYR A 242 11.65 -18.36 -16.17
C TYR A 242 13.09 -17.96 -16.48
N TYR A 243 13.29 -17.09 -17.46
CA TYR A 243 14.62 -16.71 -17.98
C TYR A 243 15.50 -17.93 -18.35
N GLY A 244 14.90 -18.99 -18.94
CA GLY A 244 15.59 -20.22 -19.32
C GLY A 244 15.85 -21.19 -18.16
N ILE A 245 15.32 -20.92 -16.96
CA ILE A 245 15.34 -21.83 -15.82
C ILE A 245 13.98 -22.52 -15.72
N ASP A 246 13.94 -23.81 -15.96
CA ASP A 246 12.72 -24.61 -15.84
C ASP A 246 12.44 -24.95 -14.37
N GLY A 247 11.17 -25.10 -14.05
CA GLY A 247 10.74 -25.44 -12.71
C GLY A 247 9.34 -26.03 -12.65
N SER A 248 9.01 -26.50 -11.47
CA SER A 248 7.66 -26.96 -11.15
C SER A 248 7.37 -26.79 -9.67
N PHE A 249 6.13 -26.42 -9.35
CA PHE A 249 5.63 -26.40 -7.97
C PHE A 249 4.10 -26.51 -7.93
N THR A 250 3.61 -27.11 -6.87
CA THR A 250 2.17 -27.20 -6.56
C THR A 250 1.82 -26.60 -5.21
N ASN A 251 2.82 -26.34 -4.38
CA ASN A 251 2.69 -25.86 -3.01
C ASN A 251 3.88 -24.95 -2.62
N TRP A 252 3.78 -24.30 -1.46
CA TRP A 252 4.81 -23.39 -0.95
C TRP A 252 6.15 -24.08 -0.65
N ASN A 253 6.13 -25.36 -0.26
CA ASN A 253 7.37 -26.10 0.01
C ASN A 253 8.20 -26.27 -1.27
N GLU A 254 7.55 -26.67 -2.36
CA GLU A 254 8.21 -26.87 -3.65
C GLU A 254 8.67 -25.54 -4.26
N LEU A 255 7.85 -24.48 -4.17
CA LEU A 255 8.22 -23.15 -4.67
C LEU A 255 9.45 -22.62 -3.94
N GLY A 256 9.43 -22.60 -2.61
CA GLY A 256 10.57 -22.08 -1.83
C GLY A 256 11.85 -22.93 -2.00
N LYS A 257 11.71 -24.23 -2.29
CA LYS A 257 12.86 -25.05 -2.66
C LYS A 257 13.42 -24.67 -4.02
N TRP A 258 12.56 -24.48 -5.01
CA TRP A 258 12.99 -24.05 -6.34
C TRP A 258 13.69 -22.68 -6.30
N GLU A 259 13.13 -21.71 -5.56
CA GLU A 259 13.76 -20.40 -5.37
C GLU A 259 15.14 -20.54 -4.70
N TYR A 260 15.22 -21.32 -3.62
CA TYR A 260 16.48 -21.54 -2.93
C TYR A 260 17.54 -22.14 -3.86
N ASP A 261 17.23 -23.25 -4.52
CA ASP A 261 18.19 -24.01 -5.33
C ASP A 261 18.64 -23.25 -6.59
N ASN A 262 17.74 -22.49 -7.23
CA ASN A 262 17.99 -21.88 -8.53
C ASN A 262 18.33 -20.38 -8.46
N LEU A 263 17.82 -19.66 -7.46
CA LEU A 263 18.01 -18.22 -7.38
C LEU A 263 18.96 -17.77 -6.25
N ILE A 264 19.10 -18.55 -5.15
CA ILE A 264 19.76 -18.10 -3.92
C ILE A 264 21.06 -18.85 -3.63
N ALA A 265 21.05 -20.17 -3.62
CA ALA A 265 22.14 -21.00 -3.07
C ALA A 265 23.51 -20.73 -3.69
N ASN A 266 23.57 -20.51 -5.00
CA ASN A 266 24.79 -20.22 -5.75
C ASN A 266 25.23 -18.75 -5.70
N ARG A 267 24.61 -17.92 -4.87
CA ARG A 267 24.86 -16.48 -4.72
C ARG A 267 25.50 -16.11 -3.38
N GLN A 268 25.80 -17.09 -2.52
CA GLN A 268 26.22 -16.89 -1.12
C GLN A 268 27.75 -16.94 -0.89
N GLU A 269 28.55 -17.03 -1.93
CA GLU A 269 30.01 -17.07 -1.78
C GLU A 269 30.58 -15.72 -1.35
N LEU A 270 31.50 -15.77 -0.37
CA LEU A 270 32.27 -14.63 0.13
C LEU A 270 33.76 -14.92 -0.02
N SER A 271 34.57 -13.86 -0.08
CA SER A 271 36.04 -14.01 -0.05
C SER A 271 36.51 -14.48 1.32
N ASP A 272 37.67 -15.19 1.35
CA ASP A 272 38.29 -15.57 2.61
C ASP A 272 38.62 -14.38 3.51
N GLU A 273 38.94 -13.22 2.91
CA GLU A 273 39.19 -11.97 3.63
C GLU A 273 37.93 -11.52 4.38
N THR A 274 36.78 -11.56 3.73
CA THR A 274 35.50 -11.18 4.36
C THR A 274 35.09 -12.17 5.43
N ILE A 275 35.26 -13.47 5.18
CA ILE A 275 35.00 -14.53 6.16
C ILE A 275 35.83 -14.34 7.42
N ASN A 276 37.16 -14.09 7.25
CA ASN A 276 38.09 -13.86 8.37
C ASN A 276 37.71 -12.59 9.15
N ARG A 277 37.39 -11.51 8.45
CA ARG A 277 36.92 -10.25 9.08
C ARG A 277 35.67 -10.47 9.95
N VAL A 278 34.67 -11.21 9.46
CA VAL A 278 33.46 -11.51 10.22
C VAL A 278 33.77 -12.38 11.45
N LYS A 279 34.61 -13.40 11.31
CA LYS A 279 35.05 -14.26 12.42
C LYS A 279 35.83 -13.46 13.47
N GLU A 280 36.72 -12.59 13.07
CA GLU A 280 37.47 -11.72 13.98
C GLU A 280 36.54 -10.75 14.73
N MET A 281 35.63 -10.07 14.02
CA MET A 281 34.68 -9.13 14.56
C MET A 281 33.73 -9.76 15.61
N THR A 282 33.45 -11.05 15.48
CA THR A 282 32.52 -11.79 16.35
C THR A 282 33.22 -12.74 17.32
N GLY A 283 34.56 -12.88 17.28
CA GLY A 283 35.35 -13.87 17.98
C GLY A 283 35.26 -13.88 19.52
N GLY A 284 34.89 -12.76 20.14
CA GLY A 284 34.71 -12.66 21.59
C GLY A 284 33.24 -12.79 22.05
N ILE A 285 32.30 -12.99 21.13
CA ILE A 285 30.87 -13.01 21.44
C ILE A 285 30.38 -14.45 21.47
N ASN A 286 29.90 -14.93 22.61
CA ASN A 286 29.38 -16.29 22.76
C ASN A 286 27.90 -16.41 22.40
N ASP A 287 27.11 -15.38 22.64
CA ASP A 287 25.67 -15.36 22.37
C ASP A 287 25.43 -15.23 20.85
N PRO A 288 24.78 -16.21 20.20
CA PRO A 288 24.53 -16.19 18.77
C PRO A 288 23.64 -15.03 18.32
N LYS A 289 22.72 -14.56 19.18
CA LYS A 289 21.86 -13.43 18.88
C LYS A 289 22.64 -12.12 18.89
N LEU A 290 23.58 -11.95 19.84
CA LEU A 290 24.48 -10.79 19.86
C LEU A 290 25.49 -10.81 18.70
N LYS A 291 25.96 -12.00 18.29
CA LYS A 291 26.76 -12.14 17.06
C LYS A 291 25.98 -11.68 15.84
N ALA A 292 24.76 -12.14 15.69
CA ALA A 292 23.90 -11.77 14.57
C ALA A 292 23.61 -10.26 14.56
N LYS A 293 23.34 -9.67 15.72
CA LYS A 293 23.18 -8.22 15.87
C LYS A 293 24.43 -7.47 15.38
N LYS A 294 25.62 -7.91 15.79
CA LYS A 294 26.87 -7.30 15.38
C LYS A 294 27.09 -7.37 13.85
N ILE A 295 26.72 -8.50 13.24
CA ILE A 295 26.80 -8.69 11.80
C ILE A 295 25.80 -7.79 11.06
N TYR A 296 24.57 -7.70 11.56
CA TYR A 296 23.55 -6.83 11.01
C TYR A 296 23.98 -5.35 11.05
N GLU A 297 24.50 -4.88 12.19
CA GLU A 297 25.05 -3.53 12.35
C GLU A 297 26.25 -3.27 11.43
N TYR A 298 27.12 -4.28 11.22
CA TYR A 298 28.21 -4.20 10.26
C TYR A 298 27.70 -4.04 8.83
N MET A 299 26.70 -4.83 8.43
CA MET A 299 26.06 -4.70 7.12
C MET A 299 25.45 -3.31 6.94
N GLN A 300 24.67 -2.82 7.91
CA GLN A 300 24.07 -1.49 7.88
C GLN A 300 25.11 -0.35 7.74
N GLY A 301 26.21 -0.44 8.46
CA GLY A 301 27.27 0.58 8.41
C GLY A 301 28.12 0.54 7.13
N ARG A 302 28.05 -0.54 6.36
CA ARG A 302 28.85 -0.75 5.16
C ARG A 302 28.07 -0.59 3.86
N THR A 303 26.80 -0.95 3.86
CA THR A 303 25.99 -1.00 2.64
C THR A 303 24.90 0.06 2.64
N HIS A 304 24.34 0.31 1.47
CA HIS A 304 23.15 1.12 1.31
C HIS A 304 22.21 0.48 0.27
N TYR A 305 20.91 0.79 0.43
CA TYR A 305 19.90 0.27 -0.45
C TYR A 305 19.92 0.96 -1.81
N VAL A 306 19.98 0.16 -2.86
CA VAL A 306 19.82 0.60 -4.25
C VAL A 306 18.94 -0.41 -4.96
N SER A 307 17.74 0.00 -5.36
CA SER A 307 16.85 -0.88 -6.10
C SER A 307 17.38 -1.18 -7.49
N VAL A 308 17.45 -2.47 -7.84
CA VAL A 308 17.86 -2.97 -9.16
C VAL A 308 16.84 -4.01 -9.63
N GLN A 309 16.11 -3.69 -10.70
CA GLN A 309 15.03 -4.52 -11.25
C GLN A 309 15.30 -4.80 -12.73
N VAL A 310 16.39 -5.54 -13.02
CA VAL A 310 16.81 -5.84 -14.40
C VAL A 310 16.72 -7.34 -14.67
N GLY A 311 15.83 -7.72 -15.56
CA GLY A 311 15.65 -9.11 -15.99
C GLY A 311 15.43 -10.08 -14.84
N ILE A 312 16.18 -11.20 -14.81
CA ILE A 312 16.11 -12.17 -13.70
C ILE A 312 16.44 -11.55 -12.34
N GLY A 313 17.18 -10.44 -12.30
CA GLY A 313 17.49 -9.68 -11.08
C GLY A 313 16.24 -9.10 -10.39
N GLY A 314 15.06 -9.12 -11.02
CA GLY A 314 13.80 -8.87 -10.36
C GLY A 314 13.51 -9.85 -9.21
N TYR A 315 14.04 -11.10 -9.29
CA TYR A 315 13.85 -12.15 -8.28
C TYR A 315 15.17 -12.75 -7.76
N GLN A 316 16.23 -12.75 -8.55
CA GLN A 316 17.52 -13.29 -8.15
C GLN A 316 18.39 -12.22 -7.48
N PRO A 317 18.96 -12.47 -6.28
CA PRO A 317 19.89 -11.55 -5.63
C PRO A 317 21.22 -11.43 -6.37
N PHE A 318 21.95 -10.32 -6.16
CA PHE A 318 23.35 -10.22 -6.52
C PHE A 318 24.20 -11.26 -5.76
N LEU A 319 25.39 -11.54 -6.27
CA LEU A 319 26.37 -12.31 -5.51
C LEU A 319 26.73 -11.59 -4.21
N ALA A 320 26.82 -12.33 -3.11
CA ALA A 320 27.21 -11.75 -1.82
C ALA A 320 28.59 -11.07 -1.90
N SER A 321 29.52 -11.62 -2.67
CA SER A 321 30.83 -11.03 -2.96
C SER A 321 30.76 -9.69 -3.71
N ASP A 322 29.75 -9.52 -4.59
CA ASP A 322 29.57 -8.25 -5.29
C ASP A 322 29.02 -7.18 -4.35
N VAL A 323 28.05 -7.53 -3.49
CA VAL A 323 27.55 -6.61 -2.46
C VAL A 323 28.68 -6.18 -1.51
N ASP A 324 29.53 -7.12 -1.07
CA ASP A 324 30.68 -6.81 -0.20
C ASP A 324 31.66 -5.84 -0.86
N LYS A 325 31.87 -5.97 -2.16
CA LYS A 325 32.79 -5.12 -2.94
C LYS A 325 32.18 -3.76 -3.28
N LEU A 326 30.89 -3.73 -3.67
CA LEU A 326 30.22 -2.53 -4.19
C LEU A 326 29.56 -1.69 -3.09
N ASN A 327 29.31 -2.28 -1.92
CA ASN A 327 28.68 -1.66 -0.76
C ASN A 327 27.22 -1.20 -1.02
N TYR A 328 26.50 -1.84 -1.95
CA TYR A 328 25.10 -1.59 -2.18
C TYR A 328 24.37 -2.84 -2.68
N GLY A 329 23.05 -2.82 -2.56
CA GLY A 329 22.16 -3.82 -3.12
C GLY A 329 20.71 -3.52 -2.84
N ASP A 330 19.81 -4.23 -3.52
CA ASP A 330 18.37 -4.20 -3.22
C ASP A 330 18.02 -5.15 -2.05
N CYS A 331 16.72 -5.27 -1.72
CA CYS A 331 16.27 -6.13 -0.62
C CYS A 331 16.82 -7.57 -0.74
N LYS A 332 16.78 -8.15 -1.94
CA LYS A 332 17.25 -9.49 -2.24
C LYS A 332 18.76 -9.62 -1.98
N ALA A 333 19.51 -8.68 -2.51
CA ALA A 333 20.96 -8.68 -2.44
C ALA A 333 21.48 -8.46 -1.01
N LEU A 334 20.89 -7.51 -0.26
CA LEU A 334 21.27 -7.21 1.12
C LEU A 334 20.91 -8.35 2.08
N VAL A 335 19.75 -8.99 1.91
CA VAL A 335 19.38 -10.18 2.70
C VAL A 335 20.31 -11.36 2.38
N ASN A 336 20.58 -11.65 1.10
CA ASN A 336 21.51 -12.70 0.69
C ASN A 336 22.93 -12.45 1.23
N TYR A 337 23.42 -11.22 1.19
CA TYR A 337 24.71 -10.83 1.75
C TYR A 337 24.75 -11.04 3.27
N THR A 338 23.73 -10.55 3.99
CA THR A 338 23.63 -10.72 5.44
C THR A 338 23.57 -12.20 5.83
N GLN A 339 22.80 -12.99 5.10
CA GLN A 339 22.72 -14.44 5.28
C GLN A 339 24.09 -15.10 5.06
N SER A 340 24.85 -14.66 4.08
CA SER A 340 26.21 -15.18 3.80
C SER A 340 27.19 -14.84 4.92
N LEU A 341 27.13 -13.64 5.47
CA LEU A 341 27.95 -13.22 6.64
C LEU A 341 27.59 -14.05 7.89
N LEU A 342 26.30 -14.29 8.14
CA LEU A 342 25.83 -15.12 9.27
C LEU A 342 26.28 -16.58 9.14
N LYS A 343 26.23 -17.14 7.93
CA LYS A 343 26.69 -18.49 7.61
C LYS A 343 28.19 -18.66 7.87
N ALA A 344 29.01 -17.62 7.66
CA ALA A 344 30.45 -17.66 7.93
C ALA A 344 30.80 -17.89 9.41
N VAL A 345 29.83 -17.70 10.33
CA VAL A 345 29.95 -17.91 11.78
C VAL A 345 28.89 -18.89 12.32
N ASP A 346 28.41 -19.79 11.46
CA ASP A 346 27.49 -20.89 11.76
C ASP A 346 26.15 -20.43 12.36
N ILE A 347 25.63 -19.26 11.97
CA ILE A 347 24.30 -18.79 12.37
C ILE A 347 23.31 -19.08 11.24
N GLU A 348 22.31 -19.91 11.54
CA GLU A 348 21.21 -20.21 10.64
C GLU A 348 20.32 -18.99 10.42
N SER A 349 19.92 -18.78 9.17
CA SER A 349 18.98 -17.72 8.78
C SER A 349 18.23 -18.10 7.52
N TYR A 350 17.03 -17.52 7.34
CA TYR A 350 16.19 -17.77 6.18
C TYR A 350 15.97 -16.49 5.39
N TYR A 351 16.08 -16.62 4.08
CA TYR A 351 15.65 -15.63 3.09
C TYR A 351 14.14 -15.73 2.98
N CYS A 352 13.39 -14.66 3.29
CA CYS A 352 11.94 -14.69 3.39
C CYS A 352 11.29 -13.71 2.42
N VAL A 353 10.45 -14.24 1.54
CA VAL A 353 9.58 -13.45 0.65
C VAL A 353 8.36 -12.96 1.42
N VAL A 354 8.07 -11.68 1.35
CA VAL A 354 6.97 -11.01 2.06
C VAL A 354 6.26 -9.99 1.16
N GLU A 355 4.99 -9.74 1.41
CA GLU A 355 4.30 -8.58 0.84
C GLU A 355 4.54 -7.35 1.73
N GLY A 356 5.48 -6.49 1.33
CA GLY A 356 5.77 -5.21 1.98
C GLY A 356 4.70 -4.18 1.61
N ASN A 357 3.90 -3.74 2.59
CA ASN A 357 2.82 -2.78 2.38
C ASN A 357 2.37 -2.20 3.72
N GLN A 358 1.85 -0.97 3.72
CA GLN A 358 1.23 -0.37 4.89
C GLN A 358 -0.04 -1.14 5.34
N ARG A 359 -0.75 -1.76 4.42
CA ARG A 359 -1.83 -2.72 4.72
C ARG A 359 -1.24 -4.10 4.97
N LYS A 360 -1.78 -4.82 5.95
CA LYS A 360 -1.35 -6.18 6.27
C LYS A 360 -1.88 -7.17 5.24
N ILE A 361 -1.06 -7.46 4.22
CA ILE A 361 -1.37 -8.39 3.15
C ILE A 361 -0.50 -9.65 3.35
N SER A 362 -1.15 -10.76 3.62
CA SER A 362 -0.48 -12.06 3.82
C SER A 362 -0.38 -12.86 2.53
N LEU A 363 0.68 -13.65 2.37
CA LEU A 363 0.69 -14.71 1.39
C LEU A 363 -0.46 -15.68 1.68
N LEU A 364 -1.18 -16.09 0.63
CA LEU A 364 -2.30 -17.04 0.75
C LEU A 364 -1.78 -18.43 1.10
N ALA A 365 -2.08 -18.92 2.29
CA ALA A 365 -1.52 -20.18 2.79
C ALA A 365 -1.89 -21.40 1.92
N ASP A 366 -3.04 -21.36 1.28
CA ASP A 366 -3.61 -22.42 0.46
C ASP A 366 -3.38 -22.27 -1.06
N PHE A 367 -2.64 -21.22 -1.48
CA PHE A 367 -2.36 -20.98 -2.90
C PHE A 367 -0.95 -20.44 -3.10
N SER A 368 -0.02 -21.32 -3.46
CA SER A 368 1.35 -20.93 -3.79
C SER A 368 1.43 -20.31 -5.18
N SER A 369 2.07 -19.16 -5.28
CA SER A 369 2.27 -18.43 -6.54
C SER A 369 3.45 -17.47 -6.41
N MET A 370 4.27 -17.37 -7.44
CA MET A 370 5.37 -16.40 -7.52
C MET A 370 4.88 -14.93 -7.59
N ASN A 371 3.61 -14.73 -7.93
CA ASN A 371 2.97 -13.41 -7.99
C ASN A 371 2.47 -12.92 -6.61
N GLN A 372 3.04 -13.43 -5.52
CA GLN A 372 2.76 -13.01 -4.15
C GLN A 372 4.08 -12.63 -3.48
N GLY A 373 4.09 -11.47 -2.84
CA GLY A 373 5.30 -10.90 -2.23
C GLY A 373 6.07 -9.98 -3.19
N ASN A 374 6.53 -8.88 -2.64
CA ASN A 374 7.23 -7.81 -3.35
C ASN A 374 8.50 -7.35 -2.62
N HIS A 375 8.80 -7.96 -1.45
CA HIS A 375 9.90 -7.58 -0.59
C HIS A 375 10.57 -8.80 0.04
N ILE A 376 11.82 -8.65 0.46
CA ILE A 376 12.59 -9.70 1.10
C ILE A 376 13.10 -9.24 2.46
N ILE A 377 12.89 -10.08 3.47
CA ILE A 377 13.37 -9.89 4.84
C ILE A 377 14.13 -11.11 5.34
N LEU A 378 14.88 -10.94 6.42
CA LEU A 378 15.69 -11.98 7.03
C LEU A 378 15.01 -12.54 8.29
N CYS A 379 14.94 -13.86 8.39
CA CYS A 379 14.49 -14.58 9.59
C CYS A 379 15.66 -15.34 10.23
N LEU A 380 15.85 -15.19 11.54
CA LEU A 380 16.84 -15.90 12.34
C LEU A 380 16.10 -16.80 13.35
N PRO A 381 16.06 -18.13 13.12
CA PRO A 381 15.31 -19.07 13.97
C PRO A 381 16.12 -19.49 15.20
N PHE A 382 16.36 -18.58 16.15
CA PHE A 382 17.01 -18.94 17.40
C PHE A 382 16.14 -19.86 18.25
N LYS A 383 16.77 -20.65 19.10
CA LYS A 383 16.05 -21.55 20.00
C LYS A 383 15.12 -20.75 20.92
N ASN A 384 13.82 -21.02 20.85
CA ASN A 384 12.75 -20.35 21.60
C ASN A 384 12.56 -18.85 21.29
N ASP A 385 13.17 -18.37 20.21
CA ASP A 385 13.06 -16.97 19.80
C ASP A 385 13.30 -16.88 18.29
N THR A 386 12.40 -16.21 17.57
CA THR A 386 12.55 -15.92 16.14
C THR A 386 12.75 -14.43 15.96
N THR A 387 13.94 -14.07 15.53
CA THR A 387 14.29 -12.67 15.30
C THR A 387 14.16 -12.35 13.80
N TRP A 388 13.59 -11.21 13.49
CA TRP A 388 13.35 -10.74 12.13
C TRP A 388 14.09 -9.45 11.86
N CYS A 389 14.65 -9.30 10.66
CA CYS A 389 15.37 -8.10 10.27
C CYS A 389 15.00 -7.68 8.85
N ASP A 390 14.78 -6.40 8.65
CA ASP A 390 14.77 -5.78 7.33
C ASP A 390 16.19 -5.26 7.04
N CYS A 391 16.84 -5.80 6.01
CA CYS A 391 18.21 -5.43 5.65
C CYS A 391 18.31 -4.17 4.77
N THR A 392 17.19 -3.59 4.37
CA THR A 392 17.16 -2.43 3.47
C THR A 392 17.36 -1.09 4.19
N SER A 393 17.10 -1.07 5.49
CA SER A 393 17.32 0.13 6.30
C SER A 393 18.70 0.12 6.98
N GLN A 394 19.35 1.28 6.95
CA GLN A 394 20.64 1.50 7.64
C GLN A 394 20.46 1.89 9.11
N THR A 395 19.24 2.15 9.54
CA THR A 395 18.94 2.78 10.84
C THR A 395 18.01 1.96 11.71
N ILE A 396 17.21 1.08 11.13
CA ILE A 396 16.26 0.22 11.85
C ILE A 396 17.01 -0.74 12.79
N PRO A 397 16.59 -0.87 14.07
CA PRO A 397 17.21 -1.77 15.02
C PRO A 397 17.14 -3.25 14.63
N PHE A 398 18.14 -4.02 15.03
CA PHE A 398 18.11 -5.48 14.93
C PHE A 398 16.90 -6.07 15.66
N GLY A 399 16.10 -6.86 14.98
CA GLY A 399 14.90 -7.49 15.55
C GLY A 399 13.62 -6.66 15.44
N TYR A 400 13.66 -5.51 14.77
CA TYR A 400 12.51 -4.66 14.54
C TYR A 400 12.10 -4.65 13.05
N LEU A 401 10.82 -4.78 12.76
CA LEU A 401 10.27 -4.74 11.38
C LEU A 401 9.43 -3.48 11.07
N GLY A 402 8.83 -2.86 12.09
CA GLY A 402 7.83 -1.80 11.89
C GLY A 402 6.53 -2.31 11.26
N SER A 403 5.69 -1.41 10.78
CA SER A 403 4.37 -1.73 10.21
C SER A 403 4.40 -2.18 8.74
N PHE A 404 5.56 -2.10 8.07
CA PHE A 404 5.67 -2.40 6.64
C PHE A 404 5.62 -3.91 6.34
N THR A 405 6.11 -4.76 7.26
CA THR A 405 6.21 -6.22 7.08
C THR A 405 5.77 -7.03 8.29
N ASP A 406 5.17 -6.42 9.32
CA ASP A 406 4.63 -7.11 10.49
C ASP A 406 3.31 -7.85 10.22
N ASP A 407 2.95 -8.76 11.13
CA ASP A 407 1.64 -9.44 11.23
C ASP A 407 1.13 -10.04 9.90
N ARG A 408 2.00 -10.79 9.17
CA ARG A 408 1.65 -11.45 7.91
C ARG A 408 2.40 -12.73 7.63
N ASN A 409 1.82 -13.59 6.78
CA ASN A 409 2.49 -14.80 6.30
C ASN A 409 3.58 -14.46 5.30
N VAL A 410 4.72 -15.15 5.40
CA VAL A 410 5.89 -15.02 4.54
C VAL A 410 6.39 -16.40 4.12
N LEU A 411 7.06 -16.48 2.98
CA LEU A 411 7.71 -17.72 2.51
C LEU A 411 9.21 -17.69 2.87
N ALA A 412 9.64 -18.53 3.77
CA ALA A 412 11.05 -18.79 4.02
C ALA A 412 11.59 -19.82 3.01
N CYS A 413 12.55 -19.41 2.17
CA CYS A 413 13.22 -20.26 1.19
C CYS A 413 14.40 -20.97 1.85
N THR A 414 14.38 -22.31 1.90
CA THR A 414 15.41 -23.10 2.58
C THR A 414 15.88 -24.28 1.73
N PRO A 415 17.07 -24.87 2.00
CA PRO A 415 17.55 -26.04 1.27
C PRO A 415 16.63 -27.28 1.42
N ASN A 416 15.78 -27.29 2.46
CA ASN A 416 14.85 -28.38 2.74
C ASN A 416 13.42 -28.12 2.24
N GLY A 417 13.21 -27.05 1.50
CA GLY A 417 11.92 -26.60 1.00
C GLY A 417 11.46 -25.29 1.58
N GLY A 418 10.40 -24.74 1.02
CA GLY A 418 9.77 -23.52 1.51
C GLY A 418 8.93 -23.78 2.77
N LYS A 419 8.94 -22.81 3.67
CA LYS A 419 8.14 -22.82 4.91
C LYS A 419 7.34 -21.55 5.02
N LEU A 420 6.04 -21.64 5.21
CA LEU A 420 5.25 -20.47 5.61
C LEU A 420 5.52 -20.17 7.08
N LEU A 421 5.96 -18.97 7.35
CA LEU A 421 6.17 -18.41 8.69
C LEU A 421 5.28 -17.18 8.85
N HIS A 422 5.14 -16.70 10.08
CA HIS A 422 4.37 -15.48 10.37
C HIS A 422 5.28 -14.46 11.04
N THR A 423 5.29 -13.22 10.53
CA THR A 423 6.04 -12.13 11.14
C THR A 423 5.42 -11.66 12.45
N PRO A 424 6.17 -11.03 13.35
CA PRO A 424 5.67 -10.57 14.64
C PRO A 424 4.48 -9.61 14.50
N LYS A 425 3.57 -9.70 15.44
CA LYS A 425 2.46 -8.77 15.60
C LYS A 425 2.76 -7.82 16.75
N TYR A 426 2.70 -6.51 16.51
CA TYR A 426 2.72 -5.53 17.58
C TYR A 426 1.31 -5.38 18.17
N SER A 427 1.22 -5.49 19.50
CA SER A 427 -0.04 -5.23 20.19
C SER A 427 -0.31 -3.73 20.28
N THR A 428 -1.57 -3.35 20.49
CA THR A 428 -1.94 -1.95 20.76
C THR A 428 -1.11 -1.35 21.90
N GLN A 429 -0.81 -2.14 22.94
CA GLN A 429 -0.02 -1.71 24.10
C GLN A 429 1.46 -1.49 23.78
N ASN A 430 1.99 -2.15 22.75
CA ASN A 430 3.35 -1.91 22.28
C ASN A 430 3.47 -0.59 21.50
N ASN A 431 2.39 -0.18 20.84
CA ASN A 431 2.35 0.98 19.92
C ASN A 431 1.97 2.23 20.71
N LEU A 432 2.91 2.70 21.52
CA LEU A 432 2.68 3.81 22.46
C LEU A 432 3.44 5.06 22.01
N GLN A 433 2.72 6.18 21.96
CA GLN A 433 3.27 7.53 22.01
C GLN A 433 3.00 8.10 23.40
N HIS A 434 4.03 8.32 24.19
CA HIS A 434 3.90 8.93 25.51
C HIS A 434 4.59 10.27 25.55
N ARG A 435 3.85 11.35 25.90
CA ARG A 435 4.33 12.72 25.93
C ARG A 435 4.17 13.32 27.31
N SER A 436 5.24 13.97 27.78
CA SER A 436 5.23 14.82 28.97
C SER A 436 5.66 16.23 28.56
N ALA A 437 4.86 17.24 28.92
CA ALA A 437 5.15 18.64 28.64
C ALA A 437 4.99 19.50 29.89
N ASN A 438 5.95 20.41 30.09
CA ASN A 438 5.90 21.40 31.16
C ASN A 438 5.96 22.79 30.54
N PHE A 439 4.86 23.48 30.57
CA PHE A 439 4.68 24.78 29.96
C PHE A 439 4.46 25.86 31.01
N ASN A 440 4.89 27.07 30.69
CA ASN A 440 4.59 28.27 31.44
C ASN A 440 3.82 29.23 30.53
N ILE A 441 2.72 29.79 31.02
CA ILE A 441 1.96 30.86 30.35
C ILE A 441 2.12 32.11 31.16
N ASP A 442 2.57 33.20 30.53
CA ASP A 442 2.70 34.50 31.19
C ASP A 442 1.45 35.38 31.03
N GLU A 443 1.45 36.58 31.66
CA GLU A 443 0.34 37.53 31.58
C GLU A 443 0.14 38.14 30.17
N GLN A 444 1.13 38.03 29.28
CA GLN A 444 1.11 38.49 27.90
C GLN A 444 0.59 37.42 26.94
N GLY A 445 0.36 36.18 27.42
CA GLY A 445 -0.09 35.05 26.62
C GLY A 445 1.03 34.33 25.87
N GLU A 446 2.30 34.54 26.27
CA GLU A 446 3.43 33.81 25.75
C GLU A 446 3.47 32.40 26.40
N LEU A 447 3.64 31.35 25.58
CA LEU A 447 3.91 29.99 26.02
C LEU A 447 5.41 29.70 25.91
N THR A 448 6.00 29.21 26.99
CA THR A 448 7.38 28.68 26.98
C THR A 448 7.41 27.34 27.69
N GLY A 449 8.33 26.44 27.30
CA GLY A 449 8.51 25.19 28.04
C GLY A 449 9.18 24.10 27.26
N ASP A 450 9.23 22.95 27.91
CA ASP A 450 9.89 21.73 27.41
C ASP A 450 8.88 20.60 27.24
N MET A 451 9.11 19.79 26.22
CA MET A 451 8.30 18.62 25.92
C MET A 451 9.19 17.44 25.55
N ILE A 452 8.87 16.27 26.08
CA ILE A 452 9.52 15.00 25.75
C ILE A 452 8.45 14.03 25.26
N THR A 453 8.67 13.43 24.09
CA THR A 453 7.79 12.39 23.54
C THR A 453 8.58 11.12 23.28
N ASN A 454 8.11 9.99 23.78
CA ASN A 454 8.65 8.67 23.54
C ASN A 454 7.73 7.90 22.58
N PHE A 455 8.32 7.28 21.56
CA PHE A 455 7.63 6.49 20.55
C PHE A 455 8.14 5.04 20.62
N THR A 456 7.23 4.08 20.78
CA THR A 456 7.54 2.64 20.85
C THR A 456 6.66 1.84 19.88
N GLY A 457 6.96 0.54 19.72
CA GLY A 457 6.24 -0.33 18.81
C GLY A 457 6.32 0.19 17.37
N VAL A 458 5.22 0.18 16.63
CA VAL A 458 5.19 0.71 15.25
C VAL A 458 5.50 2.20 15.18
N ASN A 459 5.22 2.95 16.25
CA ASN A 459 5.47 4.39 16.31
C ASN A 459 6.97 4.74 16.42
N TYR A 460 7.85 3.78 16.71
CA TYR A 460 9.30 4.00 16.79
C TYR A 460 9.85 4.74 15.56
N THR A 461 9.31 4.47 14.39
CA THR A 461 9.73 5.06 13.12
C THR A 461 9.03 6.36 12.74
N ASP A 462 8.12 6.89 13.57
CA ASP A 462 7.34 8.10 13.26
C ASP A 462 8.20 9.36 13.05
N ARG A 463 9.43 9.34 13.54
CA ARG A 463 10.38 10.46 13.38
C ARG A 463 11.58 10.12 12.49
N GLU A 464 11.63 8.91 11.94
CA GLU A 464 12.80 8.41 11.20
C GLU A 464 13.15 9.32 10.01
N GLY A 465 12.18 9.71 9.21
CA GLY A 465 12.40 10.62 8.09
C GLY A 465 12.93 12.00 8.53
N ILE A 466 12.51 12.46 9.71
CA ILE A 466 12.89 13.79 10.24
C ILE A 466 14.31 13.76 10.80
N ILE A 467 14.70 12.69 11.47
CA ILE A 467 16.01 12.54 12.12
C ILE A 467 17.17 12.71 11.13
N HIS A 468 16.95 12.37 9.86
CA HIS A 468 17.97 12.43 8.81
C HIS A 468 17.98 13.75 8.03
N GLU A 469 17.03 14.65 8.27
CA GLU A 469 16.96 15.96 7.63
C GLU A 469 18.01 16.94 8.21
N SER A 470 18.23 18.04 7.50
CA SER A 470 19.07 19.13 8.00
C SER A 470 18.44 19.79 9.25
N PRO A 471 19.22 20.39 10.16
CA PRO A 471 18.68 21.01 11.37
C PRO A 471 17.57 22.04 11.08
N SER A 472 17.71 22.84 10.01
CA SER A 472 16.70 23.83 9.61
C SER A 472 15.41 23.19 9.10
N GLU A 473 15.52 22.09 8.33
CA GLU A 473 14.37 21.40 7.80
C GLU A 473 13.63 20.63 8.92
N ARG A 474 14.37 20.03 9.87
CA ARG A 474 13.76 19.43 11.07
C ARG A 474 12.87 20.42 11.81
N VAL A 475 13.38 21.63 12.07
CA VAL A 475 12.62 22.68 12.77
C VAL A 475 11.34 23.00 12.01
N LYS A 476 11.44 23.21 10.70
CA LYS A 476 10.29 23.52 9.84
C LYS A 476 9.23 22.41 9.87
N ILE A 477 9.64 21.16 9.68
CA ILE A 477 8.73 20.00 9.74
C ILE A 477 8.06 19.89 11.11
N MET A 478 8.81 20.11 12.20
CA MET A 478 8.24 20.06 13.55
C MET A 478 7.23 21.17 13.81
N GLN A 479 7.44 22.38 13.25
CA GLN A 479 6.45 23.47 13.28
C GLN A 479 5.16 23.09 12.53
N GLU A 480 5.27 22.38 11.40
CA GLU A 480 4.12 21.87 10.64
C GLU A 480 3.37 20.75 11.39
N ILE A 481 4.08 19.89 12.14
CA ILE A 481 3.47 18.81 12.95
C ILE A 481 2.68 19.39 14.10
N TYR A 482 3.28 20.27 14.90
CA TYR A 482 2.64 20.79 16.11
C TYR A 482 1.63 21.91 15.85
N ARG A 483 1.79 22.67 14.76
CA ARG A 483 0.84 23.74 14.35
C ARG A 483 0.49 24.73 15.45
N ILE A 484 1.45 25.04 16.32
CA ILE A 484 1.32 26.10 17.33
C ILE A 484 1.66 27.43 16.67
N ASN A 485 0.76 28.39 16.72
CA ASN A 485 0.96 29.72 16.13
C ASN A 485 2.21 30.40 16.71
N ASN A 486 3.02 31.01 15.85
CA ASN A 486 4.25 31.73 16.22
C ASN A 486 5.27 30.87 17.00
N MET A 487 5.19 29.53 16.89
CA MET A 487 6.10 28.64 17.60
C MET A 487 7.54 28.81 17.10
N ASN A 488 8.41 29.19 18.03
CA ASN A 488 9.85 29.12 17.85
C ASN A 488 10.39 27.91 18.63
N ILE A 489 11.19 27.08 17.94
CA ILE A 489 11.85 25.92 18.53
C ILE A 489 13.25 26.35 18.94
N GLU A 490 13.50 26.46 20.25
CA GLU A 490 14.79 26.86 20.82
C GLU A 490 15.78 25.69 20.86
N LYS A 491 15.27 24.48 21.04
CA LYS A 491 16.05 23.23 21.07
C LYS A 491 15.23 22.07 20.52
N LEU A 492 15.87 21.25 19.69
CA LEU A 492 15.29 20.01 19.13
C LEU A 492 16.34 18.92 19.15
N GLU A 493 16.07 17.84 19.83
CA GLU A 493 16.95 16.67 19.92
C GLU A 493 16.15 15.39 19.71
N PHE A 494 16.72 14.45 18.97
CA PHE A 494 16.22 13.10 18.83
C PHE A 494 17.25 12.11 19.36
N LYS A 495 16.79 11.12 20.11
CA LYS A 495 17.60 10.00 20.60
C LYS A 495 16.89 8.70 20.27
N GLN A 496 17.62 7.75 19.70
CA GLN A 496 17.14 6.41 19.44
C GLN A 496 17.84 5.41 20.35
N ASP A 497 17.07 4.71 21.17
CA ASP A 497 17.51 3.48 21.85
C ASP A 497 17.20 2.30 20.94
N LYS A 498 18.25 1.63 20.44
CA LYS A 498 18.20 0.48 19.53
C LYS A 498 18.33 -0.86 20.29
N SER A 499 17.77 -0.92 21.50
CA SER A 499 17.64 -2.15 22.28
C SER A 499 16.58 -3.09 21.68
N LEU A 500 16.30 -4.22 22.37
CA LEU A 500 15.27 -5.18 21.93
C LEU A 500 13.85 -4.60 21.97
N GLN A 501 13.63 -3.56 22.77
CA GLN A 501 12.41 -2.75 22.77
C GLN A 501 12.80 -1.32 22.41
N PRO A 502 12.89 -1.03 21.11
CA PRO A 502 13.43 0.23 20.66
C PRO A 502 12.51 1.40 21.00
N VAL A 503 13.13 2.53 21.35
CA VAL A 503 12.44 3.78 21.70
C VAL A 503 13.07 4.94 20.94
N THR A 504 12.25 5.71 20.25
CA THR A 504 12.63 7.04 19.74
C THR A 504 12.15 8.09 20.74
N THR A 505 13.07 8.90 21.26
CA THR A 505 12.79 10.02 22.15
C THR A 505 12.98 11.32 21.39
N GLU A 506 11.96 12.15 21.36
CA GLU A 506 11.97 13.53 20.87
C GLU A 506 11.98 14.47 22.08
N SER A 507 12.93 15.40 22.15
CA SER A 507 13.02 16.44 23.18
C SER A 507 13.01 17.80 22.51
N ILE A 508 12.05 18.63 22.89
CA ILE A 508 11.83 19.93 22.25
C ILE A 508 11.63 21.02 23.29
N LYS A 509 12.28 22.16 23.09
CA LYS A 509 12.04 23.36 23.88
C LYS A 509 11.44 24.43 22.97
N ILE A 510 10.33 25.00 23.40
CA ILE A 510 9.56 25.94 22.58
C ILE A 510 9.32 27.26 23.30
N LYS A 511 9.15 28.30 22.46
CA LYS A 511 8.66 29.61 22.83
C LYS A 511 7.64 30.04 21.77
N ALA A 512 6.42 30.39 22.19
CA ALA A 512 5.35 30.80 21.29
C ALA A 512 4.73 32.12 21.81
N PRO A 513 5.22 33.27 21.33
CA PRO A 513 4.58 34.56 21.58
C PRO A 513 3.13 34.53 21.05
N GLU A 514 2.23 35.18 21.77
CA GLU A 514 0.82 35.27 21.37
C GLU A 514 0.12 33.89 21.22
N PHE A 515 0.59 32.87 21.93
CA PHE A 515 -0.07 31.58 21.98
C PHE A 515 -1.48 31.69 22.55
N ALA A 516 -1.63 32.43 23.66
CA ALA A 516 -2.90 32.74 24.29
C ALA A 516 -3.39 34.13 23.90
N SER A 517 -4.69 34.28 23.69
CA SER A 517 -5.32 35.59 23.53
C SER A 517 -5.55 36.24 24.89
N VAL A 518 -5.17 37.49 25.04
CA VAL A 518 -5.39 38.27 26.27
C VAL A 518 -6.40 39.39 25.98
N ASP A 519 -7.53 39.36 26.69
CA ASP A 519 -8.57 40.38 26.55
C ASP A 519 -9.24 40.65 27.91
N ASN A 520 -9.40 41.95 28.25
CA ASN A 520 -10.12 42.40 29.47
C ASN A 520 -9.70 41.70 30.76
N GLY A 521 -8.39 41.43 30.96
CA GLY A 521 -7.85 40.73 32.13
C GLY A 521 -8.10 39.23 32.16
N LYS A 522 -8.52 38.65 31.03
CA LYS A 522 -8.66 37.20 30.83
C LYS A 522 -7.63 36.69 29.83
N ILE A 523 -7.20 35.46 30.00
CA ILE A 523 -6.28 34.76 29.12
C ILE A 523 -7.00 33.53 28.57
N TYR A 524 -7.06 33.39 27.23
CA TYR A 524 -7.73 32.32 26.52
C TYR A 524 -6.70 31.50 25.77
N PHE A 525 -6.60 30.21 26.04
CA PHE A 525 -5.68 29.32 25.34
C PHE A 525 -6.23 27.92 25.13
N LEU A 526 -5.67 27.22 24.16
CA LEU A 526 -6.02 25.86 23.82
C LEU A 526 -5.37 24.88 24.81
N LEU A 527 -6.19 24.02 25.44
CA LEU A 527 -5.73 23.10 26.49
C LEU A 527 -4.80 22.00 25.95
N ASN A 528 -5.06 21.49 24.73
CA ASN A 528 -4.20 20.52 24.05
C ASN A 528 -3.58 21.16 22.79
N PRO A 529 -2.43 21.84 22.86
CA PRO A 529 -1.82 22.45 21.69
C PRO A 529 -0.96 21.49 20.86
N VAL A 530 -0.59 20.31 21.38
CA VAL A 530 0.51 19.48 20.86
C VAL A 530 0.06 18.14 20.23
N ASN A 531 -1.14 17.68 20.54
CA ASN A 531 -1.61 16.36 20.05
C ASN A 531 -3.13 16.35 19.85
N ARG A 532 -3.60 16.99 18.79
CA ARG A 532 -5.04 17.11 18.53
C ARG A 532 -5.45 16.26 17.35
N ILE A 533 -6.53 15.55 17.49
CA ILE A 533 -7.28 15.04 16.34
C ILE A 533 -8.13 16.20 15.79
N LEU A 534 -7.88 16.58 14.53
CA LEU A 534 -8.49 17.76 13.91
C LEU A 534 -9.60 17.43 12.93
N VAL A 535 -9.68 16.18 12.47
CA VAL A 535 -10.58 15.78 11.38
C VAL A 535 -11.30 14.50 11.74
N THR A 536 -12.60 14.50 11.53
CA THR A 536 -13.43 13.29 11.61
C THR A 536 -13.42 12.51 10.30
N PRO A 537 -13.54 11.20 10.33
CA PRO A 537 -13.76 10.41 9.12
C PRO A 537 -15.01 10.90 8.38
N LYS A 538 -14.96 10.86 7.05
CA LYS A 538 -16.10 11.27 6.21
C LYS A 538 -17.32 10.37 6.47
N ILE A 539 -18.50 10.97 6.65
CA ILE A 539 -19.75 10.22 6.77
C ILE A 539 -20.03 9.47 5.47
N ILE A 540 -20.28 8.18 5.57
CA ILE A 540 -20.62 7.31 4.44
C ILE A 540 -21.98 6.70 4.67
N TYR A 541 -22.95 7.06 3.84
CA TYR A 541 -24.27 6.45 3.84
C TYR A 541 -24.26 5.14 3.05
N ASN A 542 -24.95 4.12 3.56
CA ASN A 542 -25.03 2.79 2.92
C ASN A 542 -23.65 2.17 2.66
N ARG A 543 -22.82 2.13 3.68
CA ARG A 543 -21.51 1.51 3.66
C ARG A 543 -21.60 0.03 3.27
N ALA A 544 -20.74 -0.40 2.37
CA ALA A 544 -20.71 -1.78 1.87
C ALA A 544 -19.70 -2.67 2.59
N THR A 545 -18.56 -2.10 3.01
CA THR A 545 -17.44 -2.84 3.62
C THR A 545 -17.43 -2.74 5.14
N ASP A 546 -16.93 -3.77 5.81
CA ASP A 546 -16.63 -3.72 7.24
C ASP A 546 -15.61 -2.62 7.58
N VAL A 547 -15.56 -2.22 8.83
CA VAL A 547 -14.57 -1.27 9.35
C VAL A 547 -13.31 -2.02 9.72
N TYR A 548 -12.19 -1.71 9.09
CA TYR A 548 -10.90 -2.30 9.37
C TYR A 548 -9.93 -1.26 9.92
N ILE A 549 -9.48 -1.49 11.14
CA ILE A 549 -8.44 -0.70 11.80
C ILE A 549 -7.15 -1.52 11.73
N ASN A 550 -6.23 -1.08 10.88
CA ASN A 550 -4.99 -1.80 10.57
C ASN A 550 -4.05 -1.89 11.77
N GLU A 551 -3.85 -0.76 12.47
CA GLU A 551 -2.96 -0.65 13.62
C GLU A 551 -3.70 -0.16 14.85
N GLY A 552 -3.50 -0.85 15.97
CA GLY A 552 -3.88 -0.32 17.26
C GLY A 552 -2.78 0.59 17.80
N ILE A 553 -3.16 1.72 18.37
CA ILE A 553 -2.22 2.72 18.91
C ILE A 553 -2.72 3.25 20.24
N ILE A 554 -1.78 3.69 21.08
CA ILE A 554 -2.05 4.45 22.29
C ILE A 554 -1.27 5.76 22.23
N GLU A 555 -1.96 6.86 22.46
CA GLU A 555 -1.37 8.18 22.68
C GLU A 555 -1.70 8.63 24.10
N GLU A 556 -0.68 8.93 24.88
CA GLU A 556 -0.79 9.45 26.25
C GLU A 556 -0.07 10.80 26.34
N ASP A 557 -0.78 11.83 26.79
CA ASP A 557 -0.24 13.17 26.99
C ASP A 557 -0.44 13.60 28.43
N GLU A 558 0.64 14.02 29.07
CA GLU A 558 0.67 14.65 30.41
C GLU A 558 1.21 16.06 30.24
N ILE A 559 0.34 17.07 30.32
CA ILE A 559 0.70 18.48 30.12
C ILE A 559 0.47 19.25 31.40
N SER A 560 1.52 19.86 31.93
CA SER A 560 1.47 20.74 33.11
C SER A 560 1.69 22.19 32.69
N TYR A 561 0.77 23.08 33.01
CA TYR A 561 0.87 24.51 32.80
C TYR A 561 1.10 25.22 34.10
N THR A 562 2.19 25.97 34.23
CA THR A 562 2.35 26.97 35.30
C THR A 562 1.59 28.22 34.88
N LEU A 563 0.60 28.60 35.68
CA LEU A 563 -0.27 29.74 35.43
C LEU A 563 0.35 31.05 35.98
N PRO A 564 0.09 32.22 35.39
CA PRO A 564 0.57 33.50 35.89
C PRO A 564 0.00 33.81 37.25
N ALA A 565 0.81 34.44 38.10
CA ALA A 565 0.41 34.79 39.46
C ALA A 565 -0.83 35.69 39.47
N GLY A 566 -1.76 35.42 40.38
CA GLY A 566 -2.99 36.23 40.48
C GLY A 566 -4.08 35.86 39.47
N TYR A 567 -3.96 34.77 38.76
CA TYR A 567 -5.00 34.25 37.91
C TYR A 567 -5.60 32.95 38.45
N HIS A 568 -6.87 32.74 38.14
CA HIS A 568 -7.58 31.48 38.42
C HIS A 568 -8.32 30.99 37.19
N LEU A 569 -8.65 29.71 37.15
CA LEU A 569 -9.44 29.10 36.12
C LEU A 569 -10.90 29.54 36.23
N GLU A 570 -11.44 30.22 35.20
CA GLU A 570 -12.83 30.67 35.17
C GLU A 570 -13.77 29.56 34.63
N ASN A 571 -13.36 28.87 33.56
CA ASN A 571 -14.12 27.72 33.03
C ASN A 571 -13.40 26.42 33.39
N LYS A 572 -14.17 25.43 33.84
CA LYS A 572 -13.64 24.11 34.15
C LYS A 572 -14.08 23.13 33.06
N PRO A 573 -13.19 22.70 32.17
CA PRO A 573 -13.51 21.67 31.19
C PRO A 573 -14.01 20.39 31.86
N GLU A 574 -15.04 19.79 31.26
CA GLU A 574 -15.56 18.53 31.75
C GLU A 574 -14.57 17.39 31.51
N HIS A 575 -14.48 16.47 32.48
CA HIS A 575 -13.83 15.20 32.24
C HIS A 575 -14.53 14.45 31.12
N ARG A 576 -13.77 13.94 30.16
CA ARG A 576 -14.29 13.12 29.09
C ARG A 576 -13.85 11.67 29.28
N ASN A 577 -14.80 10.78 29.14
CA ASN A 577 -14.53 9.33 29.11
C ASN A 577 -15.49 8.72 28.07
N ILE A 578 -14.94 8.37 26.94
CA ILE A 578 -15.67 7.82 25.79
C ILE A 578 -15.09 6.44 25.53
N GLU A 579 -15.93 5.42 25.50
CA GLU A 579 -15.52 4.05 25.23
C GLU A 579 -16.39 3.43 24.14
N ARG A 580 -15.73 2.78 23.18
CA ARG A 580 -16.33 2.07 22.06
C ARG A 580 -15.56 0.75 21.84
N PRO A 581 -16.11 -0.24 21.17
CA PRO A 581 -15.42 -1.51 20.91
C PRO A 581 -14.06 -1.36 20.23
N PHE A 582 -13.89 -0.32 19.43
CA PHE A 582 -12.70 -0.04 18.65
C PHE A 582 -11.79 1.04 19.24
N GLY A 583 -12.14 1.63 20.39
CA GLY A 583 -11.26 2.63 20.98
C GLY A 583 -11.81 3.27 22.24
N LYS A 584 -10.93 4.01 22.89
CA LYS A 584 -11.20 4.74 24.13
C LYS A 584 -10.55 6.11 24.11
N TYR A 585 -11.24 7.10 24.64
CA TYR A 585 -10.69 8.44 24.85
C TYR A 585 -11.00 8.89 26.28
N ILE A 586 -9.96 9.33 26.98
CA ILE A 586 -10.06 9.90 28.32
C ILE A 586 -9.32 11.23 28.32
N ALA A 587 -9.98 12.28 28.80
CA ALA A 587 -9.33 13.56 29.08
C ALA A 587 -9.73 14.02 30.48
N THR A 588 -8.74 14.38 31.30
CA THR A 588 -8.94 14.86 32.66
C THR A 588 -8.12 16.13 32.89
N MET A 589 -8.63 16.98 33.75
CA MET A 589 -7.95 18.19 34.15
C MET A 589 -8.07 18.41 35.65
N LYS A 590 -6.99 18.86 36.27
CA LYS A 590 -6.97 19.25 37.71
C LYS A 590 -6.12 20.49 37.89
N ILE A 591 -6.40 21.23 38.98
CA ILE A 591 -5.56 22.35 39.44
C ILE A 591 -4.92 21.99 40.77
N GLU A 592 -3.61 22.18 40.87
CA GLU A 592 -2.80 22.02 42.08
C GLU A 592 -1.96 23.28 42.28
N GLY A 593 -2.42 24.14 43.19
CA GLY A 593 -1.78 25.45 43.42
C GLY A 593 -1.91 26.35 42.19
N ASN A 594 -0.78 26.73 41.59
CA ASN A 594 -0.73 27.51 40.35
C ASN A 594 -0.47 26.63 39.11
N GLN A 595 -0.61 25.33 39.23
CA GLN A 595 -0.45 24.41 38.12
C GLN A 595 -1.79 23.89 37.64
N LEU A 596 -2.01 23.93 36.32
CA LEU A 596 -3.08 23.26 35.59
C LEU A 596 -2.49 22.00 34.97
N ILE A 597 -2.95 20.83 35.39
CA ILE A 597 -2.49 19.54 34.88
C ILE A 597 -3.57 18.92 34.00
N TYR A 598 -3.21 18.64 32.77
CA TYR A 598 -4.07 17.99 31.77
C TYR A 598 -3.49 16.64 31.39
N ASN A 599 -4.32 15.60 31.47
CA ASN A 599 -3.97 14.26 31.01
C ASN A 599 -4.95 13.83 29.92
N ARG A 600 -4.43 13.33 28.82
CA ARG A 600 -5.17 12.77 27.70
C ARG A 600 -4.69 11.36 27.38
N LYS A 601 -5.61 10.46 27.11
CA LYS A 601 -5.34 9.15 26.55
C LYS A 601 -6.31 8.88 25.41
N PHE A 602 -5.75 8.62 24.24
CA PHE A 602 -6.44 8.14 23.07
C PHE A 602 -5.95 6.72 22.79
N GLU A 603 -6.87 5.79 22.64
CA GLU A 603 -6.58 4.39 22.31
C GLU A 603 -7.46 3.98 21.13
N LEU A 604 -6.82 3.44 20.08
CA LEU A 604 -7.49 2.83 18.93
C LEU A 604 -7.08 1.36 18.90
N ILE A 605 -8.06 0.46 18.80
CA ILE A 605 -7.84 -0.99 18.86
C ILE A 605 -7.92 -1.54 17.43
N ASN A 606 -6.88 -2.24 16.98
CA ASN A 606 -6.88 -2.87 15.66
C ASN A 606 -7.88 -4.03 15.59
N GLY A 607 -8.45 -4.23 14.40
CA GLY A 607 -9.40 -5.32 14.17
C GLY A 607 -10.38 -5.02 13.05
N THR A 608 -11.26 -5.99 12.81
CA THR A 608 -12.38 -5.87 11.87
C THR A 608 -13.68 -5.76 12.65
N TYR A 609 -14.45 -4.73 12.38
CA TYR A 609 -15.73 -4.45 13.01
C TYR A 609 -16.81 -4.39 11.95
N SER A 610 -18.06 -4.72 12.33
CA SER A 610 -19.19 -4.65 11.39
C SER A 610 -19.31 -3.26 10.75
N LYS A 611 -19.63 -3.22 9.47
CA LYS A 611 -19.92 -1.98 8.73
C LYS A 611 -20.95 -1.08 9.42
N ASP A 612 -21.86 -1.67 10.19
CA ASP A 612 -22.92 -0.95 10.92
C ASP A 612 -22.36 -0.10 12.08
N THR A 613 -21.12 -0.37 12.54
CA THR A 613 -20.44 0.41 13.59
C THR A 613 -19.73 1.64 13.05
N TYR A 614 -19.74 1.87 11.73
CA TYR A 614 -18.99 2.99 11.15
C TYR A 614 -19.47 4.36 11.63
N GLN A 615 -20.78 4.54 11.82
CA GLN A 615 -21.30 5.82 12.36
C GLN A 615 -20.81 6.03 13.79
N ASP A 616 -20.76 4.99 14.61
CA ASP A 616 -20.22 5.08 15.97
C ASP A 616 -18.72 5.49 15.96
N LEU A 617 -17.95 5.05 14.94
CA LEU A 617 -16.56 5.46 14.75
C LEU A 617 -16.48 6.95 14.38
N VAL A 618 -17.32 7.43 13.48
CA VAL A 618 -17.39 8.86 13.13
C VAL A 618 -17.74 9.71 14.35
N ASP A 619 -18.75 9.30 15.12
CA ASP A 619 -19.22 10.01 16.33
C ASP A 619 -18.15 9.98 17.44
N PHE A 620 -17.40 8.89 17.56
CA PHE A 620 -16.24 8.79 18.46
C PHE A 620 -15.17 9.81 18.08
N TYR A 621 -14.76 9.86 16.82
CA TYR A 621 -13.77 10.85 16.35
C TYR A 621 -14.27 12.28 16.50
N GLN A 622 -15.56 12.55 16.23
CA GLN A 622 -16.14 13.87 16.45
C GLN A 622 -16.06 14.30 17.92
N SER A 623 -16.39 13.38 18.82
CA SER A 623 -16.30 13.63 20.27
C SER A 623 -14.87 13.89 20.73
N VAL A 624 -13.87 13.24 20.11
CA VAL A 624 -12.45 13.47 20.38
C VAL A 624 -12.03 14.83 19.83
N VAL A 625 -12.42 15.19 18.59
CA VAL A 625 -12.15 16.51 18.00
C VAL A 625 -12.70 17.64 18.88
N ASP A 626 -13.92 17.50 19.36
CA ASP A 626 -14.57 18.49 20.24
C ASP A 626 -13.81 18.64 21.55
N ALA A 627 -13.37 17.52 22.16
CA ALA A 627 -12.62 17.52 23.40
C ALA A 627 -11.20 18.10 23.23
N ASP A 628 -10.50 17.72 22.15
CA ASP A 628 -9.15 18.23 21.85
C ASP A 628 -9.14 19.71 21.45
N SER A 629 -10.28 20.27 21.05
CA SER A 629 -10.44 21.69 20.69
C SER A 629 -10.85 22.60 21.85
N HIS A 630 -10.83 22.09 23.08
CA HIS A 630 -11.31 22.82 24.24
C HIS A 630 -10.36 23.96 24.65
N ASN A 631 -10.94 25.16 24.84
CA ASN A 631 -10.22 26.33 25.34
C ASN A 631 -10.37 26.51 26.83
N VAL A 632 -9.31 26.95 27.47
CA VAL A 632 -9.24 27.36 28.88
C VAL A 632 -9.32 28.87 28.99
N ILE A 633 -10.02 29.35 29.99
CA ILE A 633 -10.13 30.77 30.33
C ILE A 633 -9.57 30.97 31.74
N LEU A 634 -8.53 31.81 31.84
CA LEU A 634 -8.04 32.30 33.11
C LEU A 634 -8.56 33.72 33.34
N ALA A 635 -9.02 34.02 34.56
CA ALA A 635 -9.43 35.34 34.98
C ALA A 635 -8.50 35.85 36.09
N LYS A 636 -8.21 37.16 36.09
CA LYS A 636 -7.41 37.82 37.12
C LYS A 636 -8.21 37.82 38.43
N ASN A 637 -7.55 37.52 39.56
CA ASN A 637 -8.15 37.64 40.87
C ASN A 637 -8.48 39.11 41.15
N ASN A 638 -9.69 39.40 41.65
CA ASN A 638 -10.10 40.73 42.09
C ASN A 638 -9.30 41.22 43.28
#